data_d2c86b83fa1184e268e0efac07c8a20d
#
_entry.id   d2c86b83fa1184e268e0efac07c8a20d
#
_cell.length_a   1.000
_cell.length_b   1.000
_cell.length_c   1.000
_cell.angle_alpha   90.00
_cell.angle_beta   90.00
_cell.angle_gamma   90.00
#
_symmetry.space_group_name_H-M   'P 1'
#
loop_
_entity.id
_entity.type
_entity.pdbx_description
1 polymer ?
#
loop_
_entity_poly.entity_id
_entity_poly.type
_entity_poly.pdbx_seq_one_letter_code
_entity_poly.pdbx_strand_id
1 'polypeptide(L)'
;MCNCSKGKYYITTPIYYPSGNPHIGHCYTTVACDTIARFKRMQGYDVMFLTGTDEHGQKIELKAEEKGVTPKEYVDEIVANFKRLWETMGISYDRFIRTTDDYHVSAVQKIFKTLYDKGYIYKGEYTGKYCTPCESFWTESQLVNGKCPDCGRDVIDAHEEAYFLRLSDYADKVEKFLTETDYLQPKSRVNEMVNNFIKPGLEDLCVSRTSFKWGVPVDFDPGHVVYVWVDALSNYITALGYDNDKYDDFSKYWPADLHMTAKEIVRFHSIVWPIILMMLDLPLPKHLYGHGWINFNGQKMSKSLGNVIDPFVLAERYGSDAVRYQIPRDMPYGSDCNFSNEIMIGRIHTDLANDLGNLVSRTVAMADKYFGGTLPEEKKAEPIDDELRTMAAALAEPVSKLIEEAQLSKALEEIFKVVSRANKYIDETAPWVLAKSEENMPRLAAVLYNLLESIRICSGLLFPFMPKTMPKVWEQIGADESMTAYDTLGTFGVLPQNVTVHKGEVLFPRIDMEKEIDELNSLLTPAKTIREDEDLDKANVITIDQFAEVKLRSGEITACEKIKKAKKLLKLTVDDGRNGRQIVSGIANWYQPEDLIGRKIVFVANLAPAKLCGELSEGMILACDAGDNDVRVLFLDKDVPNGSTIR
;
A
#
# COMPACT_ATOMS: atom_id res chain seq x y z
N MET A 1 15.46 31.15 -5.83
CA MET A 1 16.45 30.14 -6.28
C MET A 1 16.73 29.23 -5.10
N CYS A 2 16.48 27.93 -5.22
CA CYS A 2 16.74 26.98 -4.14
C CYS A 2 18.26 26.96 -3.86
N ASN A 3 18.66 27.17 -2.62
CA ASN A 3 20.09 27.14 -2.24
C ASN A 3 20.49 25.66 -2.04
N CYS A 4 20.52 24.88 -3.16
CA CYS A 4 20.76 23.44 -3.16
C CYS A 4 22.25 23.16 -2.88
N SER A 5 22.66 23.31 -1.62
CA SER A 5 24.06 23.23 -1.19
C SER A 5 24.53 21.79 -0.90
N LYS A 6 23.62 20.83 -0.75
CA LYS A 6 23.93 19.43 -0.32
C LYS A 6 24.05 18.42 -1.45
N GLY A 7 23.93 18.86 -2.71
CA GLY A 7 24.04 17.99 -3.88
C GLY A 7 22.68 17.49 -4.38
N LYS A 8 22.70 16.46 -5.22
CA LYS A 8 21.50 15.89 -5.85
C LYS A 8 20.86 14.78 -5.00
N TYR A 9 19.57 14.57 -5.20
CA TYR A 9 18.86 13.39 -4.68
C TYR A 9 17.80 12.93 -5.68
N TYR A 10 17.95 11.71 -6.22
CA TYR A 10 17.03 11.14 -7.17
C TYR A 10 16.23 10.01 -6.53
N ILE A 11 14.92 10.22 -6.42
CA ILE A 11 13.97 9.27 -5.83
C ILE A 11 12.88 8.89 -6.82
N THR A 12 12.48 7.63 -6.83
CA THR A 12 11.45 7.13 -7.74
C THR A 12 10.43 6.24 -7.03
N THR A 13 9.17 6.35 -7.47
CA THR A 13 8.20 5.25 -7.29
C THR A 13 8.42 4.19 -8.38
N PRO A 14 7.77 3.00 -8.31
CA PRO A 14 7.52 2.22 -9.51
C PRO A 14 6.58 3.01 -10.41
N ILE A 15 6.62 2.75 -11.71
CA ILE A 15 5.55 3.23 -12.61
C ILE A 15 4.35 2.31 -12.49
N TYR A 16 3.15 2.90 -12.46
CA TYR A 16 1.92 2.19 -12.12
C TYR A 16 1.23 1.62 -13.35
N TYR A 17 0.80 0.36 -13.26
CA TYR A 17 0.10 -0.31 -14.36
C TYR A 17 -1.38 0.17 -14.43
N PRO A 18 -1.79 0.90 -15.49
CA PRO A 18 -3.10 1.56 -15.54
C PRO A 18 -4.22 0.62 -15.99
N SER A 19 -4.31 -0.56 -15.41
CA SER A 19 -5.39 -1.53 -15.69
C SER A 19 -6.72 -1.19 -15.02
N GLY A 20 -6.80 -0.06 -14.35
CA GLY A 20 -7.99 0.47 -13.69
C GLY A 20 -7.66 1.67 -12.81
N ASN A 21 -8.69 2.32 -12.25
CA ASN A 21 -8.51 3.51 -11.42
C ASN A 21 -7.54 3.30 -10.25
N PRO A 22 -6.78 4.35 -9.87
CA PRO A 22 -5.89 4.28 -8.72
C PRO A 22 -6.65 4.05 -7.41
N HIS A 23 -5.97 3.48 -6.42
CA HIS A 23 -6.51 3.16 -5.09
C HIS A 23 -5.47 3.45 -4.01
N ILE A 24 -5.84 3.28 -2.73
CA ILE A 24 -4.99 3.60 -1.57
C ILE A 24 -3.61 2.92 -1.61
N GLY A 25 -3.49 1.73 -2.20
CA GLY A 25 -2.21 1.05 -2.37
C GLY A 25 -1.21 1.82 -3.24
N HIS A 26 -1.68 2.52 -4.28
CA HIS A 26 -0.83 3.42 -5.09
C HIS A 26 -0.42 4.66 -4.28
N CYS A 27 -1.31 5.16 -3.42
CA CYS A 27 -1.00 6.28 -2.52
C CYS A 27 0.12 5.93 -1.55
N TYR A 28 0.21 4.69 -1.08
CA TYR A 28 1.22 4.28 -0.11
C TYR A 28 2.63 4.59 -0.59
N THR A 29 3.04 4.00 -1.70
CA THR A 29 4.38 4.22 -2.25
C THR A 29 4.62 5.69 -2.60
N THR A 30 3.62 6.33 -3.25
CA THR A 30 3.78 7.70 -3.75
C THR A 30 3.86 8.72 -2.62
N VAL A 31 3.03 8.59 -1.58
CA VAL A 31 3.08 9.48 -0.39
C VAL A 31 4.37 9.29 0.38
N ALA A 32 4.87 8.05 0.51
CA ALA A 32 6.14 7.78 1.16
C ALA A 32 7.31 8.43 0.40
N CYS A 33 7.36 8.28 -0.93
CA CYS A 33 8.37 8.93 -1.76
C CYS A 33 8.27 10.45 -1.69
N ASP A 34 7.05 11.02 -1.76
CA ASP A 34 6.83 12.47 -1.65
C ASP A 34 7.27 13.02 -0.30
N THR A 35 7.00 12.29 0.78
CA THR A 35 7.45 12.67 2.13
C THR A 35 8.97 12.74 2.20
N ILE A 36 9.68 11.74 1.69
CA ILE A 36 11.15 11.74 1.64
C ILE A 36 11.67 12.84 0.71
N ALA A 37 11.06 13.02 -0.46
CA ALA A 37 11.44 14.07 -1.41
C ALA A 37 11.33 15.48 -0.79
N ARG A 38 10.20 15.77 -0.12
CA ARG A 38 10.00 17.04 0.60
C ARG A 38 11.00 17.22 1.72
N PHE A 39 11.27 16.17 2.49
CA PHE A 39 12.26 16.21 3.56
C PHE A 39 13.66 16.49 3.01
N LYS A 40 14.06 15.85 1.90
CA LYS A 40 15.35 16.11 1.24
C LYS A 40 15.45 17.54 0.68
N ARG A 41 14.35 18.10 0.13
CA ARG A 41 14.30 19.52 -0.27
C ARG A 41 14.47 20.45 0.91
N MET A 42 13.81 20.16 2.05
CA MET A 42 14.01 20.93 3.30
C MET A 42 15.46 20.88 3.78
N GLN A 43 16.15 19.76 3.61
CA GLN A 43 17.58 19.62 3.93
C GLN A 43 18.50 20.36 2.94
N GLY A 44 18.00 20.92 1.84
CA GLY A 44 18.78 21.65 0.83
C GLY A 44 19.37 20.79 -0.29
N TYR A 45 18.78 19.59 -0.56
CA TYR A 45 19.10 18.81 -1.75
C TYR A 45 18.37 19.31 -2.98
N ASP A 46 19.02 19.18 -4.15
CA ASP A 46 18.39 19.29 -5.46
C ASP A 46 17.72 17.94 -5.80
N VAL A 47 16.40 17.89 -5.61
CA VAL A 47 15.63 16.64 -5.68
C VAL A 47 14.98 16.48 -7.05
N MET A 48 15.19 15.31 -7.67
CA MET A 48 14.40 14.79 -8.78
C MET A 48 13.49 13.68 -8.26
N PHE A 49 12.18 13.90 -8.27
CA PHE A 49 11.20 12.91 -7.91
C PHE A 49 10.44 12.44 -9.16
N LEU A 50 10.66 11.18 -9.55
CA LEU A 50 10.05 10.53 -10.70
C LEU A 50 8.92 9.60 -10.27
N THR A 51 7.80 9.71 -10.95
CA THR A 51 6.68 8.74 -10.95
C THR A 51 6.16 8.58 -12.37
N GLY A 52 5.21 7.67 -12.60
CA GLY A 52 4.67 7.48 -13.96
C GLY A 52 3.73 6.29 -14.08
N THR A 53 3.47 5.91 -15.33
CA THR A 53 2.59 4.80 -15.69
C THR A 53 3.27 3.84 -16.67
N ASP A 54 3.10 2.54 -16.41
CA ASP A 54 3.50 1.43 -17.26
C ASP A 54 2.29 1.01 -18.11
N GLU A 55 2.28 1.40 -19.37
CA GLU A 55 1.08 1.44 -20.20
C GLU A 55 0.99 0.33 -21.26
N HIS A 56 2.04 -0.46 -21.44
CA HIS A 56 2.12 -1.52 -22.40
C HIS A 56 1.68 -2.88 -21.82
N GLY A 57 1.44 -3.86 -22.69
CA GLY A 57 1.17 -5.25 -22.32
C GLY A 57 -0.20 -5.78 -22.72
N GLN A 58 -0.31 -7.10 -22.73
CA GLN A 58 -1.50 -7.83 -23.19
C GLN A 58 -2.76 -7.47 -22.40
N LYS A 59 -2.64 -7.28 -21.10
CA LYS A 59 -3.78 -6.96 -20.24
C LYS A 59 -4.44 -5.62 -20.57
N ILE A 60 -3.64 -4.62 -20.96
CA ILE A 60 -4.16 -3.32 -21.43
C ILE A 60 -4.87 -3.49 -22.78
N GLU A 61 -4.28 -4.24 -23.71
CA GLU A 61 -4.89 -4.53 -25.02
C GLU A 61 -6.28 -5.18 -24.83
N LEU A 62 -6.37 -6.24 -24.02
CA LEU A 62 -7.63 -6.92 -23.71
C LEU A 62 -8.67 -5.99 -23.05
N LYS A 63 -8.23 -5.13 -22.11
CA LYS A 63 -9.13 -4.18 -21.45
C LYS A 63 -9.67 -3.09 -22.40
N ALA A 64 -8.85 -2.66 -23.33
CA ALA A 64 -9.27 -1.73 -24.36
C ALA A 64 -10.28 -2.38 -25.33
N GLU A 65 -10.04 -3.63 -25.73
CA GLU A 65 -10.97 -4.42 -26.53
C GLU A 65 -12.33 -4.61 -25.83
N GLU A 66 -12.33 -4.98 -24.54
CA GLU A 66 -13.53 -5.10 -23.71
C GLU A 66 -14.36 -3.80 -23.70
N LYS A 67 -13.69 -2.62 -23.72
CA LYS A 67 -14.36 -1.31 -23.77
C LYS A 67 -14.68 -0.83 -25.19
N GLY A 68 -14.18 -1.48 -26.23
CA GLY A 68 -14.35 -1.06 -27.63
C GLY A 68 -13.60 0.21 -28.00
N VAL A 69 -12.45 0.49 -27.36
CA VAL A 69 -11.58 1.64 -27.60
C VAL A 69 -10.16 1.18 -27.95
N THR A 70 -9.32 2.09 -28.43
CA THR A 70 -7.90 1.78 -28.62
C THR A 70 -7.17 1.69 -27.27
N PRO A 71 -6.07 0.90 -27.18
CA PRO A 71 -5.26 0.85 -25.97
C PRO A 71 -4.78 2.23 -25.49
N LYS A 72 -4.43 3.12 -26.42
CA LYS A 72 -4.00 4.49 -26.10
C LYS A 72 -5.12 5.33 -25.47
N GLU A 73 -6.33 5.29 -26.02
CA GLU A 73 -7.50 5.97 -25.44
C GLU A 73 -7.84 5.42 -24.05
N TYR A 74 -7.74 4.09 -23.88
CA TYR A 74 -7.96 3.45 -22.59
C TYR A 74 -7.00 3.96 -21.52
N VAL A 75 -5.68 3.95 -21.81
CA VAL A 75 -4.68 4.39 -20.81
C VAL A 75 -4.73 5.89 -20.58
N ASP A 76 -5.06 6.72 -21.58
CA ASP A 76 -5.19 8.17 -21.42
C ASP A 76 -6.25 8.55 -20.37
N GLU A 77 -7.40 7.88 -20.39
CA GLU A 77 -8.45 8.05 -19.36
C GLU A 77 -7.95 7.70 -17.95
N ILE A 78 -7.30 6.57 -17.82
CA ILE A 78 -6.84 6.09 -16.51
C ILE A 78 -5.68 6.95 -15.99
N VAL A 79 -4.75 7.34 -16.84
CA VAL A 79 -3.62 8.22 -16.49
C VAL A 79 -4.11 9.58 -15.99
N ALA A 80 -5.16 10.14 -16.61
CA ALA A 80 -5.77 11.38 -16.13
C ALA A 80 -6.25 11.23 -14.66
N ASN A 81 -6.83 10.07 -14.28
CA ASN A 81 -7.25 9.79 -12.92
C ASN A 81 -6.05 9.67 -11.96
N PHE A 82 -4.92 9.06 -12.39
CA PHE A 82 -3.68 9.05 -11.58
C PHE A 82 -3.17 10.46 -11.32
N LYS A 83 -3.06 11.31 -12.35
CA LYS A 83 -2.61 12.69 -12.20
C LYS A 83 -3.52 13.50 -11.28
N ARG A 84 -4.85 13.36 -11.44
CA ARG A 84 -5.83 14.00 -10.56
C ARG A 84 -5.67 13.55 -9.10
N LEU A 85 -5.41 12.24 -8.87
CA LEU A 85 -5.17 11.74 -7.51
C LEU A 85 -3.89 12.36 -6.91
N TRP A 86 -2.80 12.43 -7.70
CA TRP A 86 -1.56 13.04 -7.22
C TRP A 86 -1.73 14.53 -6.89
N GLU A 87 -2.50 15.26 -7.70
CA GLU A 87 -2.85 16.64 -7.40
C GLU A 87 -3.69 16.76 -6.11
N THR A 88 -4.72 15.94 -5.94
CA THR A 88 -5.55 15.88 -4.74
C THR A 88 -4.71 15.61 -3.50
N MET A 89 -3.81 14.64 -3.57
CA MET A 89 -2.90 14.26 -2.48
C MET A 89 -1.74 15.24 -2.31
N GLY A 90 -1.57 16.23 -3.18
CA GLY A 90 -0.49 17.20 -3.14
C GLY A 90 0.89 16.59 -3.37
N ILE A 91 1.01 15.62 -4.25
CA ILE A 91 2.29 14.97 -4.60
C ILE A 91 3.15 15.93 -5.41
N SER A 92 4.40 16.11 -4.99
CA SER A 92 5.35 17.09 -5.54
C SER A 92 6.38 16.45 -6.49
N TYR A 93 5.93 15.52 -7.35
CA TYR A 93 6.82 14.94 -8.36
C TYR A 93 7.33 16.01 -9.34
N ASP A 94 8.59 15.86 -9.77
CA ASP A 94 9.20 16.74 -10.77
C ASP A 94 8.95 16.22 -12.18
N ARG A 95 8.78 14.90 -12.32
CA ARG A 95 8.57 14.25 -13.62
C ARG A 95 7.59 13.09 -13.53
N PHE A 96 6.67 13.06 -14.52
CA PHE A 96 5.73 11.96 -14.70
C PHE A 96 5.99 11.35 -16.08
N ILE A 97 6.53 10.12 -16.11
CA ILE A 97 6.81 9.40 -17.34
C ILE A 97 5.64 8.48 -17.71
N ARG A 98 5.41 8.35 -19.01
CA ARG A 98 4.52 7.34 -19.60
C ARG A 98 5.35 6.43 -20.50
N THR A 99 5.21 5.12 -20.40
CA THR A 99 5.94 4.22 -21.31
C THR A 99 5.50 4.37 -22.77
N THR A 100 4.34 5.00 -23.02
CA THR A 100 3.87 5.38 -24.36
C THR A 100 4.42 6.71 -24.89
N ASP A 101 5.23 7.44 -24.13
CA ASP A 101 5.90 8.64 -24.62
C ASP A 101 6.92 8.30 -25.72
N ASP A 102 6.88 9.00 -26.85
CA ASP A 102 7.73 8.69 -28.01
C ASP A 102 9.23 8.66 -27.70
N TYR A 103 9.71 9.56 -26.84
CA TYR A 103 11.11 9.60 -26.44
C TYR A 103 11.51 8.37 -25.62
N HIS A 104 10.59 7.82 -24.80
CA HIS A 104 10.82 6.61 -24.05
C HIS A 104 10.83 5.39 -24.97
N VAL A 105 9.84 5.26 -25.84
CA VAL A 105 9.77 4.19 -26.85
C VAL A 105 11.05 4.13 -27.67
N SER A 106 11.51 5.27 -28.22
CA SER A 106 12.75 5.35 -29.01
C SER A 106 13.97 4.96 -28.19
N ALA A 107 14.08 5.38 -26.92
CA ALA A 107 15.18 5.02 -26.05
C ALA A 107 15.20 3.53 -25.70
N VAL A 108 14.04 2.92 -25.42
CA VAL A 108 13.91 1.48 -25.15
C VAL A 108 14.34 0.66 -26.37
N GLN A 109 13.97 1.07 -27.57
CA GLN A 109 14.44 0.43 -28.81
C GLN A 109 15.96 0.44 -28.94
N LYS A 110 16.60 1.58 -28.66
CA LYS A 110 18.05 1.70 -28.65
C LYS A 110 18.71 0.84 -27.57
N ILE A 111 18.16 0.82 -26.35
CA ILE A 111 18.63 -0.03 -25.25
C ILE A 111 18.56 -1.50 -25.67
N PHE A 112 17.41 -1.96 -26.17
CA PHE A 112 17.22 -3.34 -26.60
C PHE A 112 18.17 -3.74 -27.69
N LYS A 113 18.36 -2.87 -28.70
CA LYS A 113 19.31 -3.09 -29.78
C LYS A 113 20.76 -3.13 -29.28
N THR A 114 21.12 -2.25 -28.35
CA THR A 114 22.48 -2.24 -27.77
C THR A 114 22.76 -3.54 -27.02
N LEU A 115 21.82 -4.04 -26.26
CA LEU A 115 21.95 -5.33 -25.56
C LEU A 115 22.04 -6.50 -26.54
N TYR A 116 21.29 -6.45 -27.64
CA TYR A 116 21.38 -7.45 -28.73
C TYR A 116 22.72 -7.40 -29.44
N ASP A 117 23.19 -6.23 -29.88
CA ASP A 117 24.46 -6.07 -30.59
C ASP A 117 25.67 -6.47 -29.72
N LYS A 118 25.61 -6.28 -28.41
CA LYS A 118 26.59 -6.76 -27.45
C LYS A 118 26.51 -8.27 -27.16
N GLY A 119 25.52 -8.98 -27.70
CA GLY A 119 25.30 -10.41 -27.50
C GLY A 119 24.69 -10.79 -26.15
N TYR A 120 24.17 -9.83 -25.38
CA TYR A 120 23.46 -10.09 -24.11
C TYR A 120 22.03 -10.54 -24.35
N ILE A 121 21.46 -10.23 -25.51
CA ILE A 121 20.17 -10.75 -25.96
C ILE A 121 20.39 -11.70 -27.13
N TYR A 122 19.71 -12.84 -27.13
CA TYR A 122 19.72 -13.82 -28.20
C TYR A 122 18.30 -14.31 -28.52
N LYS A 123 18.09 -14.81 -29.73
CA LYS A 123 16.83 -15.33 -30.22
C LYS A 123 16.71 -16.82 -29.91
N GLY A 124 15.58 -17.28 -29.45
CA GLY A 124 15.29 -18.67 -29.10
C GLY A 124 13.79 -18.95 -29.11
N GLU A 125 13.42 -20.12 -28.61
CA GLU A 125 12.01 -20.51 -28.46
C GLU A 125 11.68 -20.59 -26.97
N TYR A 126 10.61 -19.90 -26.56
CA TYR A 126 10.07 -20.03 -25.21
C TYR A 126 9.00 -21.13 -25.17
N THR A 127 9.18 -22.07 -24.26
CA THR A 127 8.17 -23.07 -23.92
C THR A 127 8.04 -23.12 -22.39
N GLY A 128 6.87 -22.78 -21.89
CA GLY A 128 6.64 -22.73 -20.45
C GLY A 128 5.24 -22.25 -20.08
N LYS A 129 5.08 -21.81 -18.86
CA LYS A 129 3.81 -21.31 -18.32
C LYS A 129 3.83 -19.79 -18.23
N TYR A 130 2.74 -19.15 -18.62
CA TYR A 130 2.58 -17.70 -18.56
C TYR A 130 1.38 -17.31 -17.73
N CYS A 131 1.56 -16.38 -16.82
CA CYS A 131 0.49 -15.78 -16.04
C CYS A 131 0.11 -14.42 -16.66
N THR A 132 -1.00 -14.36 -17.39
CA THR A 132 -1.47 -13.12 -18.01
C THR A 132 -1.75 -11.99 -17.00
N PRO A 133 -2.36 -12.24 -15.81
CA PRO A 133 -2.58 -11.17 -14.84
C PRO A 133 -1.32 -10.55 -14.23
N CYS A 134 -0.23 -11.33 -14.09
CA CYS A 134 1.05 -10.86 -13.54
C CYS A 134 2.05 -10.51 -14.64
N GLU A 135 1.72 -10.85 -15.90
CA GLU A 135 2.62 -10.76 -17.05
C GLU A 135 3.99 -11.39 -16.76
N SER A 136 3.98 -12.58 -16.16
CA SER A 136 5.18 -13.28 -15.70
C SER A 136 5.26 -14.68 -16.27
N PHE A 137 6.47 -15.05 -16.68
CA PHE A 137 6.81 -16.40 -17.11
C PHE A 137 7.25 -17.26 -15.92
N TRP A 138 6.86 -18.54 -15.96
CA TRP A 138 7.16 -19.54 -14.95
C TRP A 138 7.54 -20.88 -15.56
N THR A 139 8.52 -21.52 -14.98
CA THR A 139 8.77 -22.94 -15.26
C THR A 139 7.78 -23.81 -14.49
N GLU A 140 7.55 -25.03 -14.94
CA GLU A 140 6.66 -26.00 -14.26
C GLU A 140 7.06 -26.18 -12.78
N SER A 141 8.37 -26.19 -12.49
CA SER A 141 8.92 -26.34 -11.14
C SER A 141 8.67 -25.15 -10.21
N GLN A 142 8.43 -23.98 -10.77
CA GLN A 142 8.18 -22.74 -10.00
C GLN A 142 6.71 -22.57 -9.64
N LEU A 143 5.80 -23.34 -10.25
CA LEU A 143 4.38 -23.23 -9.96
C LEU A 143 4.04 -23.80 -8.57
N VAL A 144 3.12 -23.14 -7.89
CA VAL A 144 2.56 -23.60 -6.61
C VAL A 144 1.19 -24.24 -6.88
N ASN A 145 1.09 -25.55 -6.68
CA ASN A 145 -0.12 -26.32 -7.02
C ASN A 145 -0.61 -26.14 -8.48
N GLY A 146 0.32 -25.99 -9.43
CA GLY A 146 0.01 -25.76 -10.84
C GLY A 146 -0.43 -24.33 -11.18
N LYS A 147 -0.31 -23.38 -10.24
CA LYS A 147 -0.75 -21.99 -10.36
C LYS A 147 0.41 -21.01 -10.22
N CYS A 148 0.18 -19.78 -10.66
CA CYS A 148 1.15 -18.69 -10.53
C CYS A 148 1.54 -18.46 -9.05
N PRO A 149 2.83 -18.50 -8.70
CA PRO A 149 3.26 -18.32 -7.31
C PRO A 149 3.01 -16.90 -6.76
N ASP A 150 2.94 -15.89 -7.64
CA ASP A 150 2.73 -14.50 -7.23
C ASP A 150 1.27 -14.17 -6.91
N CYS A 151 0.32 -14.69 -7.72
CA CYS A 151 -1.08 -14.30 -7.58
C CYS A 151 -2.07 -15.46 -7.35
N GLY A 152 -1.59 -16.71 -7.39
CA GLY A 152 -2.42 -17.92 -7.19
C GLY A 152 -3.39 -18.25 -8.32
N ARG A 153 -3.37 -17.50 -9.44
CA ARG A 153 -4.28 -17.74 -10.59
C ARG A 153 -3.72 -18.80 -11.53
N ASP A 154 -4.60 -19.29 -12.41
CA ASP A 154 -4.22 -20.27 -13.43
C ASP A 154 -3.22 -19.64 -14.42
N VAL A 155 -2.34 -20.49 -14.95
CA VAL A 155 -1.35 -20.13 -15.97
C VAL A 155 -1.69 -20.84 -17.27
N ILE A 156 -1.32 -20.25 -18.39
CA ILE A 156 -1.51 -20.82 -19.73
C ILE A 156 -0.20 -21.34 -20.27
N ASP A 157 -0.26 -22.34 -21.14
CA ASP A 157 0.90 -22.78 -21.91
C ASP A 157 1.27 -21.71 -22.92
N ALA A 158 2.57 -21.31 -22.93
CA ALA A 158 3.11 -20.38 -23.89
C ALA A 158 4.20 -21.10 -24.70
N HIS A 159 4.10 -21.03 -26.01
CA HIS A 159 5.11 -21.51 -26.95
C HIS A 159 5.21 -20.50 -28.07
N GLU A 160 6.33 -19.74 -28.06
CA GLU A 160 6.55 -18.69 -29.05
C GLU A 160 8.05 -18.46 -29.29
N GLU A 161 8.39 -18.00 -30.48
CA GLU A 161 9.72 -17.47 -30.76
C GLU A 161 9.89 -16.19 -29.96
N ALA A 162 11.02 -16.06 -29.27
CA ALA A 162 11.26 -14.92 -28.39
C ALA A 162 12.75 -14.57 -28.29
N TYR A 163 13.03 -13.39 -27.80
CA TYR A 163 14.37 -12.96 -27.40
C TYR A 163 14.58 -13.20 -25.92
N PHE A 164 15.79 -13.62 -25.54
CA PHE A 164 16.18 -13.92 -24.16
C PHE A 164 17.35 -13.05 -23.73
N LEU A 165 17.27 -12.49 -22.52
CA LEU A 165 18.34 -11.76 -21.86
C LEU A 165 19.15 -12.73 -20.99
N ARG A 166 20.49 -12.76 -21.16
CA ARG A 166 21.43 -13.65 -20.46
C ARG A 166 21.60 -13.28 -18.98
N LEU A 167 20.56 -13.45 -18.18
CA LEU A 167 20.66 -13.19 -16.75
C LEU A 167 21.58 -14.19 -16.04
N SER A 168 21.61 -15.44 -16.51
CA SER A 168 22.40 -16.52 -15.91
C SER A 168 23.90 -16.18 -15.83
N ASP A 169 24.44 -15.46 -16.82
CA ASP A 169 25.84 -15.04 -16.84
C ASP A 169 26.22 -14.02 -15.76
N TYR A 170 25.23 -13.44 -15.09
CA TYR A 170 25.39 -12.39 -14.08
C TYR A 170 25.01 -12.85 -12.66
N ALA A 171 24.65 -14.12 -12.46
CA ALA A 171 24.19 -14.64 -11.18
C ALA A 171 25.14 -14.30 -10.02
N ASP A 172 26.44 -14.62 -10.16
CA ASP A 172 27.45 -14.35 -9.12
C ASP A 172 27.62 -12.85 -8.86
N LYS A 173 27.56 -12.04 -9.91
CA LYS A 173 27.75 -10.57 -9.79
C LYS A 173 26.58 -9.93 -9.03
N VAL A 174 25.34 -10.34 -9.35
CA VAL A 174 24.16 -9.80 -8.69
C VAL A 174 24.02 -10.34 -7.27
N GLU A 175 24.36 -11.61 -7.01
CA GLU A 175 24.41 -12.14 -5.64
C GLU A 175 25.38 -11.34 -4.77
N LYS A 176 26.59 -11.13 -5.26
CA LYS A 176 27.60 -10.31 -4.58
C LYS A 176 27.10 -8.89 -4.33
N PHE A 177 26.50 -8.25 -5.34
CA PHE A 177 25.93 -6.91 -5.19
C PHE A 177 24.88 -6.85 -4.09
N LEU A 178 23.94 -7.82 -4.05
CA LEU A 178 22.88 -7.85 -3.06
C LEU A 178 23.38 -8.16 -1.64
N THR A 179 24.41 -8.99 -1.50
CA THR A 179 24.89 -9.47 -0.19
C THR A 179 25.97 -8.57 0.41
N GLU A 180 26.80 -7.91 -0.41
CA GLU A 180 27.91 -7.08 0.05
C GLU A 180 27.60 -5.57 0.13
N THR A 181 26.40 -5.16 -0.31
CA THR A 181 25.95 -3.75 -0.25
C THR A 181 24.67 -3.59 0.55
N ASP A 182 24.34 -2.34 0.87
CA ASP A 182 23.05 -1.98 1.48
C ASP A 182 21.97 -1.61 0.44
N TYR A 183 22.14 -2.07 -0.82
CA TYR A 183 21.23 -1.74 -1.90
C TYR A 183 19.79 -2.13 -1.60
N LEU A 184 19.55 -3.41 -1.27
CA LEU A 184 18.20 -3.93 -1.05
C LEU A 184 17.82 -3.92 0.43
N GLN A 185 16.74 -3.23 0.75
CA GLN A 185 16.16 -3.13 2.10
C GLN A 185 14.68 -3.50 2.10
N PRO A 186 14.16 -4.10 3.18
CA PRO A 186 14.91 -4.63 4.33
C PRO A 186 15.75 -5.87 3.98
N LYS A 187 16.73 -6.20 4.82
CA LYS A 187 17.65 -7.35 4.58
C LYS A 187 16.95 -8.70 4.42
N SER A 188 15.72 -8.87 4.95
CA SER A 188 14.92 -10.06 4.70
C SER A 188 14.65 -10.30 3.21
N ARG A 189 14.52 -9.23 2.42
CA ARG A 189 14.34 -9.30 0.95
C ARG A 189 15.59 -9.80 0.24
N VAL A 190 16.79 -9.47 0.74
CA VAL A 190 18.05 -10.04 0.20
C VAL A 190 18.03 -11.56 0.32
N ASN A 191 17.71 -12.08 1.50
CA ASN A 191 17.63 -13.52 1.72
C ASN A 191 16.59 -14.19 0.83
N GLU A 192 15.43 -13.55 0.65
CA GLU A 192 14.36 -14.03 -0.24
C GLU A 192 14.85 -14.11 -1.70
N MET A 193 15.45 -13.04 -2.22
CA MET A 193 15.94 -13.00 -3.61
C MET A 193 17.07 -14.00 -3.86
N VAL A 194 18.04 -14.06 -2.96
CA VAL A 194 19.19 -14.96 -3.10
C VAL A 194 18.75 -16.43 -3.02
N ASN A 195 17.94 -16.80 -2.01
CA ASN A 195 17.58 -18.20 -1.79
C ASN A 195 16.52 -18.72 -2.77
N ASN A 196 15.60 -17.88 -3.23
CA ASN A 196 14.48 -18.33 -4.07
C ASN A 196 14.75 -18.19 -5.57
N PHE A 197 15.66 -17.25 -5.99
CA PHE A 197 15.85 -16.94 -7.40
C PHE A 197 17.28 -17.12 -7.88
N ILE A 198 18.31 -16.81 -7.07
CA ILE A 198 19.69 -16.85 -7.53
C ILE A 198 20.32 -18.23 -7.27
N LYS A 199 20.30 -18.71 -6.03
CA LYS A 199 20.92 -20.02 -5.67
C LYS A 199 20.33 -21.24 -6.36
N PRO A 200 19.02 -21.32 -6.67
CA PRO A 200 18.49 -22.44 -7.45
C PRO A 200 18.98 -22.49 -8.90
N GLY A 201 19.61 -21.40 -9.37
CA GLY A 201 20.05 -21.17 -10.74
C GLY A 201 19.24 -20.05 -11.38
N LEU A 202 19.90 -18.93 -11.66
CA LEU A 202 19.24 -17.82 -12.36
C LEU A 202 19.08 -18.18 -13.83
N GLU A 203 17.84 -18.22 -14.30
CA GLU A 203 17.52 -18.52 -15.70
C GLU A 203 17.50 -17.25 -16.55
N ASP A 204 17.77 -17.41 -17.85
CA ASP A 204 17.68 -16.32 -18.82
C ASP A 204 16.21 -15.86 -18.95
N LEU A 205 16.02 -14.56 -19.04
CA LEU A 205 14.69 -13.95 -19.09
C LEU A 205 14.20 -13.77 -20.52
N CYS A 206 13.01 -14.27 -20.82
CA CYS A 206 12.32 -13.94 -22.06
C CYS A 206 11.99 -12.45 -22.08
N VAL A 207 12.48 -11.71 -23.10
CA VAL A 207 12.40 -10.24 -23.17
C VAL A 207 11.68 -9.72 -24.40
N SER A 208 10.98 -10.58 -25.14
CA SER A 208 10.06 -10.16 -26.20
C SER A 208 8.83 -11.04 -26.29
N ARG A 209 7.79 -10.55 -26.96
CA ARG A 209 6.53 -11.24 -27.19
C ARG A 209 6.07 -11.08 -28.63
N THR A 210 5.40 -12.10 -29.14
CA THR A 210 4.72 -12.09 -30.46
C THR A 210 3.21 -12.24 -30.37
N SER A 211 2.71 -12.62 -29.19
CA SER A 211 1.29 -12.96 -28.95
C SER A 211 0.36 -11.75 -28.82
N PHE A 212 0.88 -10.53 -28.71
CA PHE A 212 0.13 -9.27 -28.69
C PHE A 212 0.94 -8.16 -29.35
N LYS A 213 0.30 -7.00 -29.63
CA LYS A 213 0.92 -5.90 -30.39
C LYS A 213 1.11 -4.62 -29.60
N TRP A 214 0.42 -4.45 -28.48
CA TRP A 214 0.51 -3.25 -27.68
C TRP A 214 1.77 -3.27 -26.79
N GLY A 215 2.88 -2.77 -27.32
CA GLY A 215 4.19 -2.72 -26.72
C GLY A 215 5.19 -1.96 -27.56
N VAL A 216 6.43 -1.78 -27.07
CA VAL A 216 7.51 -1.16 -27.84
C VAL A 216 7.96 -2.14 -28.94
N PRO A 217 7.84 -1.79 -30.25
CA PRO A 217 8.26 -2.68 -31.32
C PRO A 217 9.77 -2.89 -31.31
N VAL A 218 10.23 -4.10 -31.62
CA VAL A 218 11.66 -4.38 -31.86
C VAL A 218 11.99 -3.92 -33.29
N ASP A 219 12.79 -2.85 -33.45
CA ASP A 219 13.06 -2.19 -34.73
C ASP A 219 13.57 -3.13 -35.82
N PHE A 220 14.47 -4.03 -35.45
CA PHE A 220 15.12 -4.95 -36.42
C PHE A 220 14.34 -6.26 -36.60
N ASP A 221 13.25 -6.48 -35.83
CA ASP A 221 12.33 -7.62 -35.94
C ASP A 221 10.89 -7.22 -35.57
N PRO A 222 10.16 -6.55 -36.49
CA PRO A 222 8.87 -5.93 -36.20
C PRO A 222 7.73 -6.91 -35.82
N GLY A 223 7.97 -8.22 -35.90
CA GLY A 223 7.07 -9.26 -35.40
C GLY A 223 7.04 -9.36 -33.87
N HIS A 224 8.02 -8.77 -33.21
CA HIS A 224 8.17 -8.80 -31.76
C HIS A 224 7.92 -7.44 -31.12
N VAL A 225 7.37 -7.45 -29.91
CA VAL A 225 7.34 -6.30 -29.00
C VAL A 225 8.26 -6.59 -27.81
N VAL A 226 8.90 -5.56 -27.29
CA VAL A 226 9.76 -5.66 -26.10
C VAL A 226 8.92 -6.06 -24.90
N TYR A 227 9.42 -6.99 -24.10
CA TYR A 227 8.75 -7.44 -22.87
C TYR A 227 8.65 -6.32 -21.85
N VAL A 228 7.49 -6.24 -21.22
CA VAL A 228 7.09 -5.14 -20.35
C VAL A 228 8.13 -4.74 -19.29
N TRP A 229 8.89 -5.69 -18.73
CA TRP A 229 9.85 -5.36 -17.68
C TRP A 229 11.13 -4.68 -18.21
N VAL A 230 11.60 -4.96 -19.44
CA VAL A 230 12.71 -4.19 -20.04
C VAL A 230 12.24 -2.77 -20.35
N ASP A 231 11.03 -2.63 -20.89
CA ASP A 231 10.36 -1.38 -21.14
C ASP A 231 10.18 -0.59 -19.82
N ALA A 232 9.46 -1.16 -18.85
CA ALA A 232 9.15 -0.52 -17.59
C ALA A 232 10.41 -0.11 -16.80
N LEU A 233 11.41 -0.99 -16.64
CA LEU A 233 12.61 -0.68 -15.85
C LEU A 233 13.46 0.42 -16.48
N SER A 234 13.47 0.54 -17.81
CA SER A 234 14.21 1.58 -18.51
C SER A 234 13.69 3.00 -18.21
N ASN A 235 12.47 3.15 -17.69
CA ASN A 235 11.90 4.46 -17.36
C ASN A 235 12.81 5.30 -16.46
N TYR A 236 13.50 4.67 -15.51
CA TYR A 236 14.34 5.34 -14.53
C TYR A 236 15.50 6.13 -15.12
N ILE A 237 15.98 5.73 -16.30
CA ILE A 237 17.07 6.42 -17.01
C ILE A 237 16.54 7.23 -18.20
N THR A 238 15.55 6.73 -18.93
CA THR A 238 15.00 7.44 -20.09
C THR A 238 14.30 8.72 -19.69
N ALA A 239 13.64 8.75 -18.51
CA ALA A 239 13.07 9.96 -17.95
C ALA A 239 14.11 11.04 -17.64
N LEU A 240 15.38 10.72 -17.54
CA LEU A 240 16.48 11.67 -17.34
C LEU A 240 17.17 12.08 -18.64
N GLY A 241 16.82 11.46 -19.79
CA GLY A 241 17.44 11.78 -21.09
C GLY A 241 18.43 10.72 -21.58
N TYR A 242 18.50 9.54 -20.96
CA TYR A 242 19.34 8.45 -21.47
C TYR A 242 18.80 7.97 -22.83
N ASP A 243 19.69 7.97 -23.85
CA ASP A 243 19.40 7.59 -25.24
C ASP A 243 18.25 8.37 -25.92
N ASN A 244 17.93 9.56 -25.42
CA ASN A 244 16.97 10.48 -26.07
C ASN A 244 17.37 11.95 -25.85
N ASP A 245 16.77 12.83 -26.67
CA ASP A 245 17.04 14.27 -26.66
C ASP A 245 15.95 15.08 -25.91
N LYS A 246 15.05 14.41 -25.21
CA LYS A 246 13.96 15.08 -24.46
C LYS A 246 14.46 15.82 -23.25
N TYR A 247 15.43 15.23 -22.55
CA TYR A 247 16.01 15.73 -21.32
C TYR A 247 17.54 15.56 -21.36
N ASP A 248 18.25 16.34 -20.55
CA ASP A 248 19.71 16.31 -20.40
C ASP A 248 20.16 16.10 -18.94
N ASP A 249 19.27 15.60 -18.13
CA ASP A 249 19.44 15.46 -16.68
C ASP A 249 20.16 14.17 -16.24
N PHE A 250 20.42 13.24 -17.18
CA PHE A 250 20.96 11.92 -16.83
C PHE A 250 22.30 12.01 -16.08
N SER A 251 23.25 12.77 -16.58
CA SER A 251 24.58 12.92 -15.94
C SER A 251 24.49 13.62 -14.57
N LYS A 252 23.46 14.42 -14.34
CA LYS A 252 23.25 15.14 -13.09
C LYS A 252 22.64 14.26 -12.00
N TYR A 253 21.58 13.50 -12.32
CA TYR A 253 20.81 12.79 -11.30
C TYR A 253 21.12 11.31 -11.20
N TRP A 254 21.56 10.63 -12.29
CA TRP A 254 21.91 9.22 -12.20
C TRP A 254 23.26 8.99 -11.49
N PRO A 255 23.46 7.95 -10.66
CA PRO A 255 22.50 6.93 -10.28
C PRO A 255 21.44 7.41 -9.29
N ALA A 256 20.28 6.70 -9.25
CA ALA A 256 19.23 6.97 -8.29
C ALA A 256 19.71 6.76 -6.85
N ASP A 257 19.29 7.65 -5.95
CA ASP A 257 19.58 7.53 -4.52
C ASP A 257 18.63 6.53 -3.86
N LEU A 258 17.36 6.50 -4.33
CA LEU A 258 16.34 5.60 -3.80
C LEU A 258 15.31 5.19 -4.85
N HIS A 259 15.21 3.89 -5.10
CA HIS A 259 14.02 3.27 -5.70
C HIS A 259 13.13 2.72 -4.59
N MET A 260 11.83 3.00 -4.63
CA MET A 260 10.87 2.44 -3.69
C MET A 260 9.83 1.62 -4.45
N THR A 261 9.60 0.37 -4.03
CA THR A 261 8.68 -0.56 -4.70
C THR A 261 7.88 -1.39 -3.69
N ALA A 262 6.77 -1.96 -4.13
CA ALA A 262 6.09 -3.00 -3.37
C ALA A 262 6.79 -4.37 -3.57
N LYS A 263 6.62 -5.26 -2.60
CA LYS A 263 7.37 -6.52 -2.51
C LYS A 263 7.22 -7.44 -3.73
N GLU A 264 6.10 -7.40 -4.44
CA GLU A 264 5.82 -8.26 -5.60
C GLU A 264 6.72 -7.99 -6.81
N ILE A 265 7.26 -6.78 -6.91
CA ILE A 265 8.13 -6.39 -8.02
C ILE A 265 9.60 -6.22 -7.62
N VAL A 266 9.93 -6.52 -6.35
CA VAL A 266 11.32 -6.44 -5.86
C VAL A 266 12.26 -7.32 -6.70
N ARG A 267 11.83 -8.50 -7.16
CA ARG A 267 12.66 -9.38 -8.00
C ARG A 267 13.16 -8.67 -9.25
N PHE A 268 12.32 -7.97 -9.94
CA PHE A 268 12.70 -7.25 -11.17
C PHE A 268 13.61 -6.07 -10.88
N HIS A 269 13.39 -5.35 -9.79
CA HIS A 269 14.21 -4.19 -9.43
C HIS A 269 15.54 -4.56 -8.77
N SER A 270 15.62 -5.72 -8.10
CA SER A 270 16.84 -6.14 -7.39
C SER A 270 17.74 -7.08 -8.21
N ILE A 271 17.18 -7.81 -9.18
CA ILE A 271 17.92 -8.77 -10.01
C ILE A 271 18.02 -8.26 -11.45
N VAL A 272 16.87 -8.09 -12.12
CA VAL A 272 16.83 -7.79 -13.56
C VAL A 272 17.41 -6.40 -13.85
N TRP A 273 16.96 -5.38 -13.10
CA TRP A 273 17.40 -4.01 -13.32
C TRP A 273 18.91 -3.79 -13.11
N PRO A 274 19.52 -4.22 -12.01
CA PRO A 274 20.96 -4.14 -11.85
C PRO A 274 21.74 -4.87 -12.96
N ILE A 275 21.27 -6.03 -13.43
CA ILE A 275 21.92 -6.77 -14.50
C ILE A 275 21.86 -6.00 -15.82
N ILE A 276 20.70 -5.44 -16.18
CA ILE A 276 20.57 -4.58 -17.37
C ILE A 276 21.55 -3.40 -17.29
N LEU A 277 21.65 -2.74 -16.14
CA LEU A 277 22.59 -1.64 -15.95
C LEU A 277 24.06 -2.09 -16.07
N MET A 278 24.41 -3.25 -15.51
CA MET A 278 25.77 -3.81 -15.68
C MET A 278 26.08 -4.11 -17.14
N MET A 279 25.14 -4.63 -17.92
CA MET A 279 25.29 -4.90 -19.36
C MET A 279 25.41 -3.62 -20.18
N LEU A 280 24.82 -2.53 -19.72
CA LEU A 280 24.91 -1.20 -20.32
C LEU A 280 26.14 -0.42 -19.83
N ASP A 281 26.97 -0.97 -18.93
CA ASP A 281 28.10 -0.32 -18.28
C ASP A 281 27.68 0.96 -17.51
N LEU A 282 26.50 0.97 -16.92
CA LEU A 282 25.96 2.10 -16.15
C LEU A 282 26.13 1.90 -14.64
N PRO A 283 26.31 3.00 -13.87
CA PRO A 283 26.32 2.93 -12.42
C PRO A 283 25.00 2.36 -11.85
N LEU A 284 25.12 1.59 -10.76
CA LEU A 284 23.95 0.99 -10.09
C LEU A 284 23.28 1.98 -9.12
N PRO A 285 21.96 1.89 -8.90
CA PRO A 285 21.25 2.68 -7.90
C PRO A 285 21.79 2.40 -6.50
N LYS A 286 21.67 3.37 -5.59
CA LYS A 286 22.23 3.25 -4.24
C LYS A 286 21.36 2.39 -3.33
N HIS A 287 20.02 2.62 -3.35
CA HIS A 287 19.08 1.90 -2.48
C HIS A 287 17.80 1.51 -3.21
N LEU A 288 17.28 0.33 -2.84
CA LEU A 288 15.98 -0.19 -3.21
C LEU A 288 15.21 -0.57 -1.93
N TYR A 289 14.06 0.05 -1.67
CA TYR A 289 13.17 -0.34 -0.58
C TYR A 289 11.96 -1.10 -1.10
N GLY A 290 11.85 -2.36 -0.64
CA GLY A 290 10.71 -3.24 -0.94
C GLY A 290 9.72 -3.28 0.23
N HIS A 291 8.66 -2.45 0.17
CA HIS A 291 7.62 -2.44 1.21
C HIS A 291 6.63 -3.59 1.07
N GLY A 292 5.90 -3.89 2.15
CA GLY A 292 4.82 -4.90 2.17
C GLY A 292 3.53 -4.45 1.48
N TRP A 293 2.55 -5.32 1.44
CA TRP A 293 1.21 -5.01 0.94
C TRP A 293 0.36 -4.29 1.98
N ILE A 294 -0.63 -3.56 1.48
CA ILE A 294 -1.75 -3.08 2.28
C ILE A 294 -2.88 -4.08 2.14
N ASN A 295 -3.24 -4.72 3.24
CA ASN A 295 -4.44 -5.53 3.37
C ASN A 295 -5.58 -4.67 3.93
N PHE A 296 -6.80 -4.97 3.58
CA PHE A 296 -7.99 -4.37 4.18
C PHE A 296 -8.71 -5.41 5.02
N ASN A 297 -8.86 -5.15 6.33
CA ASN A 297 -9.44 -6.10 7.28
C ASN A 297 -8.82 -7.52 7.19
N GLY A 298 -7.48 -7.58 7.07
CA GLY A 298 -6.73 -8.84 6.97
C GLY A 298 -6.76 -9.53 5.61
N GLN A 299 -7.46 -8.97 4.62
CA GLN A 299 -7.56 -9.52 3.27
C GLN A 299 -6.84 -8.62 2.25
N LYS A 300 -6.27 -9.22 1.21
CA LYS A 300 -5.69 -8.46 0.09
C LYS A 300 -6.77 -7.59 -0.55
N MET A 301 -6.47 -6.30 -0.75
CA MET A 301 -7.38 -5.41 -1.47
C MET A 301 -7.59 -5.87 -2.90
N SER A 302 -8.84 -6.00 -3.30
CA SER A 302 -9.23 -6.40 -4.66
C SER A 302 -10.55 -5.72 -5.04
N LYS A 303 -10.62 -5.23 -6.29
CA LYS A 303 -11.86 -4.67 -6.83
C LYS A 303 -12.99 -5.70 -6.89
N SER A 304 -12.65 -6.97 -7.13
CA SER A 304 -13.63 -8.07 -7.15
C SER A 304 -14.21 -8.38 -5.77
N LEU A 305 -13.47 -8.07 -4.69
CA LEU A 305 -13.95 -8.20 -3.32
C LEU A 305 -14.71 -6.97 -2.82
N GLY A 306 -14.73 -5.87 -3.59
CA GLY A 306 -15.39 -4.63 -3.19
C GLY A 306 -14.77 -3.93 -1.95
N ASN A 307 -13.58 -4.36 -1.54
CA ASN A 307 -12.88 -3.89 -0.35
C ASN A 307 -11.79 -2.83 -0.64
N VAL A 308 -11.90 -2.15 -1.76
CA VAL A 308 -10.96 -1.09 -2.17
C VAL A 308 -11.52 0.27 -1.78
N ILE A 309 -10.82 0.97 -0.91
CA ILE A 309 -11.21 2.34 -0.52
C ILE A 309 -10.77 3.33 -1.58
N ASP A 310 -11.67 4.21 -1.96
CA ASP A 310 -11.40 5.31 -2.88
C ASP A 310 -10.67 6.45 -2.14
N PRO A 311 -9.39 6.73 -2.48
CA PRO A 311 -8.63 7.78 -1.83
C PRO A 311 -9.19 9.19 -2.07
N PHE A 312 -9.98 9.41 -3.12
CA PHE A 312 -10.67 10.69 -3.34
C PHE A 312 -11.73 10.95 -2.26
N VAL A 313 -12.51 9.92 -1.92
CA VAL A 313 -13.51 10.02 -0.85
C VAL A 313 -12.85 10.33 0.49
N LEU A 314 -11.73 9.68 0.79
CA LEU A 314 -11.00 9.93 2.03
C LEU A 314 -10.42 11.36 2.08
N ALA A 315 -9.83 11.82 0.97
CA ALA A 315 -9.26 13.17 0.89
C ALA A 315 -10.34 14.27 0.94
N GLU A 316 -11.53 14.03 0.37
CA GLU A 316 -12.67 14.95 0.45
C GLU A 316 -13.23 15.05 1.88
N ARG A 317 -13.37 13.93 2.58
CA ARG A 317 -13.95 13.89 3.93
C ARG A 317 -13.01 14.42 5.01
N TYR A 318 -11.73 14.06 4.95
CA TYR A 318 -10.78 14.30 6.06
C TYR A 318 -9.65 15.27 5.69
N GLY A 319 -9.59 15.71 4.45
CA GLY A 319 -8.45 16.44 3.91
C GLY A 319 -7.29 15.49 3.51
N SER A 320 -6.59 15.87 2.45
CA SER A 320 -5.47 15.06 1.94
C SER A 320 -4.36 14.83 2.98
N ASP A 321 -4.11 15.78 3.87
CA ASP A 321 -3.05 15.69 4.87
C ASP A 321 -3.35 14.66 5.96
N ALA A 322 -4.61 14.46 6.35
CA ALA A 322 -4.99 13.41 7.28
C ALA A 322 -4.74 12.02 6.68
N VAL A 323 -5.04 11.84 5.39
CA VAL A 323 -4.76 10.59 4.66
C VAL A 323 -3.25 10.39 4.50
N ARG A 324 -2.50 11.44 4.16
CA ARG A 324 -1.03 11.42 4.03
C ARG A 324 -0.33 11.10 5.36
N TYR A 325 -0.88 11.53 6.49
CA TYR A 325 -0.38 11.19 7.82
C TYR A 325 -0.64 9.73 8.17
N GLN A 326 -1.87 9.26 7.97
CA GLN A 326 -2.28 7.91 8.37
C GLN A 326 -1.50 6.83 7.59
N ILE A 327 -1.30 7.03 6.28
CA ILE A 327 -0.60 6.06 5.42
C ILE A 327 0.76 5.65 5.99
N PRO A 328 1.75 6.52 6.22
CA PRO A 328 3.03 6.13 6.79
C PRO A 328 2.95 5.80 8.28
N ARG A 329 1.94 6.28 9.02
CA ARG A 329 1.82 6.07 10.46
C ARG A 329 1.57 4.61 10.82
N ASP A 330 0.73 3.92 10.06
CA ASP A 330 0.30 2.54 10.34
C ASP A 330 0.89 1.51 9.36
N MET A 331 1.78 1.93 8.47
CA MET A 331 2.35 1.07 7.44
C MET A 331 3.86 0.92 7.62
N PRO A 332 4.30 -0.03 8.46
CA PRO A 332 5.71 -0.27 8.69
C PRO A 332 6.37 -0.84 7.42
N TYR A 333 7.59 -0.35 7.11
CA TYR A 333 8.34 -0.87 5.98
C TYR A 333 8.77 -2.32 6.17
N GLY A 334 8.68 -3.09 5.08
CA GLY A 334 9.15 -4.47 5.02
C GLY A 334 8.14 -5.52 5.45
N SER A 335 7.08 -5.14 6.13
CA SER A 335 5.98 -6.02 6.54
C SER A 335 4.69 -5.64 5.83
N ASP A 336 3.79 -6.61 5.67
CA ASP A 336 2.42 -6.32 5.28
C ASP A 336 1.72 -5.56 6.42
N CYS A 337 0.86 -4.64 6.07
CA CYS A 337 0.07 -3.87 7.02
C CYS A 337 -1.42 -4.09 6.79
N ASN A 338 -2.20 -3.83 7.82
CA ASN A 338 -3.64 -3.90 7.76
C ASN A 338 -4.22 -2.49 7.85
N PHE A 339 -4.93 -2.08 6.81
CA PHE A 339 -5.73 -0.87 6.80
C PHE A 339 -7.17 -1.22 7.19
N SER A 340 -7.80 -0.40 7.99
CA SER A 340 -9.25 -0.44 8.24
C SER A 340 -9.79 0.97 8.47
N ASN A 341 -11.11 1.14 8.30
CA ASN A 341 -11.76 2.41 8.56
C ASN A 341 -11.60 2.81 10.04
N GLU A 342 -11.68 1.84 10.95
CA GLU A 342 -11.53 2.04 12.40
C GLU A 342 -10.12 2.55 12.74
N ILE A 343 -9.07 1.95 12.15
CA ILE A 343 -7.68 2.39 12.35
C ILE A 343 -7.52 3.83 11.85
N MET A 344 -7.97 4.12 10.63
CA MET A 344 -7.84 5.45 10.04
C MET A 344 -8.57 6.52 10.86
N ILE A 345 -9.85 6.30 11.17
CA ILE A 345 -10.65 7.25 11.96
C ILE A 345 -10.07 7.40 13.37
N GLY A 346 -9.64 6.29 13.99
CA GLY A 346 -8.97 6.29 15.29
C GLY A 346 -7.71 7.16 15.29
N ARG A 347 -6.86 7.08 14.25
CA ARG A 347 -5.65 7.92 14.13
C ARG A 347 -5.98 9.40 13.94
N ILE A 348 -6.92 9.72 13.06
CA ILE A 348 -7.36 11.10 12.85
C ILE A 348 -7.91 11.67 14.15
N HIS A 349 -8.74 10.92 14.87
CA HIS A 349 -9.34 11.37 16.12
C HIS A 349 -8.30 11.53 17.25
N THR A 350 -7.44 10.51 17.45
CA THR A 350 -6.50 10.49 18.58
C THR A 350 -5.29 11.36 18.32
N ASP A 351 -4.53 11.05 17.25
CA ASP A 351 -3.24 11.68 17.01
C ASP A 351 -3.42 13.13 16.49
N LEU A 352 -4.31 13.33 15.50
CA LEU A 352 -4.43 14.64 14.84
C LEU A 352 -5.38 15.58 15.57
N ALA A 353 -6.59 15.16 15.92
CA ALA A 353 -7.56 16.06 16.55
C ALA A 353 -7.28 16.26 18.05
N ASN A 354 -7.11 15.16 18.81
CA ASN A 354 -6.99 15.26 20.26
C ASN A 354 -5.57 15.57 20.74
N ASP A 355 -4.51 15.05 20.09
CA ASP A 355 -3.14 15.36 20.50
C ASP A 355 -2.64 16.65 19.85
N LEU A 356 -2.40 16.65 18.53
CA LEU A 356 -1.77 17.78 17.85
C LEU A 356 -2.71 18.98 17.75
N GLY A 357 -3.92 18.81 17.25
CA GLY A 357 -4.90 19.89 17.05
C GLY A 357 -5.30 20.55 18.36
N ASN A 358 -5.52 19.75 19.41
CA ASN A 358 -5.83 20.28 20.74
C ASN A 358 -4.63 21.00 21.38
N LEU A 359 -3.40 20.50 21.21
CA LEU A 359 -2.19 21.20 21.68
C LEU A 359 -2.08 22.60 21.08
N VAL A 360 -2.19 22.71 19.75
CA VAL A 360 -2.11 24.00 19.05
C VAL A 360 -3.25 24.92 19.51
N SER A 361 -4.49 24.44 19.45
CA SER A 361 -5.68 25.23 19.77
C SER A 361 -5.68 25.73 21.22
N ARG A 362 -5.34 24.87 22.20
CA ARG A 362 -5.25 25.26 23.63
C ARG A 362 -4.14 26.29 23.87
N THR A 363 -2.97 26.08 23.25
CA THR A 363 -1.82 26.99 23.43
C THR A 363 -2.13 28.38 22.88
N VAL A 364 -2.64 28.45 21.66
CA VAL A 364 -3.04 29.72 21.01
C VAL A 364 -4.16 30.41 21.81
N ALA A 365 -5.19 29.66 22.22
CA ALA A 365 -6.30 30.22 22.99
C ALA A 365 -5.85 30.76 24.36
N MET A 366 -4.90 30.13 25.04
CA MET A 366 -4.35 30.62 26.31
C MET A 366 -3.49 31.87 26.11
N ALA A 367 -2.66 31.93 25.07
CA ALA A 367 -1.86 33.10 24.74
C ALA A 367 -2.76 34.31 24.40
N ASP A 368 -3.80 34.10 23.59
CA ASP A 368 -4.78 35.14 23.30
C ASP A 368 -5.53 35.58 24.54
N LYS A 369 -6.05 34.67 25.34
CA LYS A 369 -6.88 34.97 26.52
C LYS A 369 -6.10 35.72 27.60
N TYR A 370 -4.85 35.34 27.86
CA TYR A 370 -4.10 35.85 29.01
C TYR A 370 -3.17 37.00 28.66
N PHE A 371 -2.74 37.13 27.38
CA PHE A 371 -1.79 38.13 26.91
C PHE A 371 -2.28 38.91 25.68
N GLY A 372 -3.55 38.79 25.30
CA GLY A 372 -4.07 39.48 24.11
C GLY A 372 -3.40 39.06 22.79
N GLY A 373 -2.88 37.82 22.76
CA GLY A 373 -2.22 37.22 21.59
C GLY A 373 -0.71 37.42 21.52
N THR A 374 -0.13 38.38 22.23
CA THR A 374 1.32 38.71 22.19
C THR A 374 1.96 38.39 23.53
N LEU A 375 2.90 37.46 23.54
CA LEU A 375 3.62 37.12 24.78
C LEU A 375 4.54 38.25 25.21
N PRO A 376 4.69 38.53 26.54
CA PRO A 376 5.66 39.48 27.03
C PRO A 376 7.10 38.93 26.88
N GLU A 377 8.09 39.82 26.82
CA GLU A 377 9.50 39.42 26.77
C GLU A 377 9.96 38.79 28.09
N GLU A 378 9.43 39.27 29.22
CA GLU A 378 9.79 38.75 30.54
C GLU A 378 9.21 37.33 30.74
N LYS A 379 10.09 36.38 31.05
CA LYS A 379 9.77 34.98 31.28
C LYS A 379 10.52 34.44 32.47
N LYS A 380 9.83 33.64 33.30
CA LYS A 380 10.43 32.97 34.44
C LYS A 380 10.47 31.46 34.17
N ALA A 381 11.67 30.94 33.87
CA ALA A 381 11.88 29.48 33.68
C ALA A 381 11.89 28.74 35.01
N GLU A 382 11.53 27.46 34.98
CA GLU A 382 11.60 26.53 36.10
C GLU A 382 12.17 25.17 35.65
N PRO A 383 12.74 24.34 36.58
CA PRO A 383 13.37 23.06 36.20
C PRO A 383 12.45 22.07 35.44
N ILE A 384 11.14 22.15 35.63
CA ILE A 384 10.16 21.31 34.92
C ILE A 384 10.15 21.59 33.39
N ASP A 385 10.68 22.71 32.96
CA ASP A 385 10.76 23.11 31.55
C ASP A 385 11.82 22.31 30.79
N ASP A 386 12.86 21.88 31.48
CA ASP A 386 14.09 21.37 30.86
C ASP A 386 13.86 20.07 30.09
N GLU A 387 12.97 19.20 30.57
CA GLU A 387 12.65 17.94 29.89
C GLU A 387 12.02 18.21 28.51
N LEU A 388 10.96 19.02 28.45
CA LEU A 388 10.28 19.34 27.18
C LEU A 388 11.21 20.06 26.21
N ARG A 389 11.98 21.06 26.68
CA ARG A 389 12.93 21.82 25.87
C ARG A 389 14.01 20.93 25.28
N THR A 390 14.58 20.02 26.10
CA THR A 390 15.63 19.11 25.67
C THR A 390 15.10 18.09 24.67
N MET A 391 13.92 17.50 24.93
CA MET A 391 13.27 16.56 23.98
C MET A 391 12.99 17.23 22.63
N ALA A 392 12.44 18.45 22.64
CA ALA A 392 12.12 19.15 21.41
C ALA A 392 13.40 19.52 20.62
N ALA A 393 14.42 20.06 21.27
CA ALA A 393 15.67 20.43 20.62
C ALA A 393 16.45 19.24 20.04
N ALA A 394 16.34 18.06 20.66
CA ALA A 394 17.02 16.85 20.22
C ALA A 394 16.27 16.07 19.12
N LEU A 395 15.05 16.50 18.74
CA LEU A 395 14.14 15.70 17.90
C LEU A 395 14.58 15.59 16.44
N ALA A 396 15.18 16.64 15.87
CA ALA A 396 15.47 16.73 14.44
C ALA A 396 16.43 15.64 13.94
N GLU A 397 17.45 15.29 14.70
CA GLU A 397 18.46 14.29 14.30
C GLU A 397 17.89 12.87 14.19
N PRO A 398 17.24 12.29 15.24
CA PRO A 398 16.67 10.95 15.15
C PRO A 398 15.56 10.86 14.07
N VAL A 399 14.74 11.89 13.91
CA VAL A 399 13.72 11.93 12.86
C VAL A 399 14.36 11.92 11.48
N SER A 400 15.42 12.70 11.27
CA SER A 400 16.19 12.70 10.00
C SER A 400 16.70 11.32 9.66
N LYS A 401 17.36 10.67 10.58
CA LYS A 401 17.92 9.33 10.39
C LYS A 401 16.81 8.32 10.04
N LEU A 402 15.69 8.34 10.74
CA LEU A 402 14.56 7.44 10.48
C LEU A 402 13.95 7.69 9.09
N ILE A 403 13.82 8.94 8.64
CA ILE A 403 13.33 9.26 7.29
C ILE A 403 14.34 8.79 6.22
N GLU A 404 15.65 8.96 6.44
CA GLU A 404 16.69 8.47 5.54
C GLU A 404 16.70 6.95 5.40
N GLU A 405 16.37 6.24 6.47
CA GLU A 405 16.19 4.79 6.49
C GLU A 405 14.79 4.36 6.02
N ALA A 406 13.96 5.28 5.50
CA ALA A 406 12.56 5.07 5.13
C ALA A 406 11.66 4.51 6.24
N GLN A 407 12.02 4.68 7.52
CA GLN A 407 11.25 4.26 8.68
C GLN A 407 10.25 5.34 9.12
N LEU A 408 9.35 5.72 8.20
CA LEU A 408 8.46 6.88 8.36
C LEU A 408 7.49 6.75 9.56
N SER A 409 7.00 5.56 9.84
CA SER A 409 6.15 5.31 11.02
C SER A 409 6.88 5.64 12.32
N LYS A 410 8.13 5.20 12.46
CA LYS A 410 8.95 5.49 13.64
C LYS A 410 9.31 6.97 13.74
N ALA A 411 9.56 7.63 12.60
CA ALA A 411 9.79 9.07 12.60
C ALA A 411 8.58 9.84 13.16
N LEU A 412 7.37 9.47 12.75
CA LEU A 412 6.13 10.02 13.31
C LEU A 412 5.97 9.70 14.81
N GLU A 413 6.34 8.49 15.25
CA GLU A 413 6.32 8.12 16.68
C GLU A 413 7.22 9.02 17.52
N GLU A 414 8.45 9.31 17.06
CA GLU A 414 9.35 10.21 17.77
C GLU A 414 8.77 11.63 17.88
N ILE A 415 8.19 12.16 16.79
CA ILE A 415 7.55 13.47 16.81
C ILE A 415 6.38 13.50 17.80
N PHE A 416 5.52 12.48 17.78
CA PHE A 416 4.34 12.44 18.66
C PHE A 416 4.68 12.18 20.13
N LYS A 417 5.86 11.65 20.47
CA LYS A 417 6.35 11.66 21.85
C LYS A 417 6.51 13.07 22.40
N VAL A 418 7.03 14.00 21.58
CA VAL A 418 7.17 15.40 22.00
C VAL A 418 5.80 16.08 22.07
N VAL A 419 4.89 15.82 21.13
CA VAL A 419 3.50 16.32 21.17
C VAL A 419 2.79 15.86 22.46
N SER A 420 2.88 14.58 22.81
CA SER A 420 2.28 14.04 24.02
C SER A 420 2.94 14.59 25.28
N ARG A 421 4.29 14.78 25.27
CA ARG A 421 4.99 15.42 26.40
C ARG A 421 4.56 16.87 26.59
N ALA A 422 4.33 17.62 25.49
CA ALA A 422 3.83 19.00 25.56
C ALA A 422 2.41 19.07 26.14
N ASN A 423 1.50 18.15 25.75
CA ASN A 423 0.17 18.06 26.37
C ASN A 423 0.25 17.78 27.86
N LYS A 424 1.10 16.82 28.28
CA LYS A 424 1.32 16.52 29.70
C LYS A 424 1.91 17.73 30.45
N TYR A 425 2.82 18.48 29.84
CA TYR A 425 3.42 19.70 30.41
C TYR A 425 2.36 20.79 30.68
N ILE A 426 1.33 20.93 29.82
CA ILE A 426 0.20 21.80 30.09
C ILE A 426 -0.51 21.41 31.41
N ASP A 427 -0.75 20.11 31.62
CA ASP A 427 -1.46 19.65 32.80
C ASP A 427 -0.61 19.77 34.07
N GLU A 428 0.70 19.52 34.02
CA GLU A 428 1.65 19.66 35.12
C GLU A 428 1.86 21.12 35.54
N THR A 429 1.95 22.05 34.58
CA THR A 429 2.17 23.48 34.84
C THR A 429 0.89 24.24 35.15
N ALA A 430 -0.26 23.67 34.85
CA ALA A 430 -1.60 24.21 35.10
C ALA A 430 -1.72 25.71 34.77
N PRO A 431 -1.56 26.15 33.49
CA PRO A 431 -1.54 27.57 33.08
C PRO A 431 -2.74 28.38 33.58
N TRP A 432 -3.90 27.76 33.69
CA TRP A 432 -5.14 28.36 34.25
C TRP A 432 -5.07 28.71 35.73
N VAL A 433 -4.13 28.07 36.47
CA VAL A 433 -3.84 28.39 37.88
C VAL A 433 -2.87 29.57 37.95
N LEU A 434 -1.81 29.53 37.12
CA LEU A 434 -0.82 30.62 37.03
C LEU A 434 -1.49 31.96 36.66
N ALA A 435 -2.45 31.93 35.77
CA ALA A 435 -3.18 33.13 35.31
C ALA A 435 -4.03 33.83 36.39
N LYS A 436 -4.16 33.25 37.60
CA LYS A 436 -4.93 33.85 38.68
C LYS A 436 -4.16 34.94 39.49
N SER A 437 -2.86 35.04 39.30
CA SER A 437 -2.00 36.00 40.02
C SER A 437 -1.08 36.74 39.04
N GLU A 438 -1.01 38.05 39.16
CA GLU A 438 -0.10 38.90 38.35
C GLU A 438 1.38 38.49 38.56
N GLU A 439 1.78 38.07 39.75
CA GLU A 439 3.12 37.62 40.08
C GLU A 439 3.55 36.39 39.24
N ASN A 440 2.60 35.55 38.83
CA ASN A 440 2.83 34.37 38.07
C ASN A 440 2.79 34.57 36.53
N MET A 441 2.48 35.78 36.06
CA MET A 441 2.40 36.08 34.64
C MET A 441 3.73 35.83 33.87
N PRO A 442 4.92 36.17 34.40
CA PRO A 442 6.18 35.80 33.73
C PRO A 442 6.40 34.27 33.66
N ARG A 443 5.92 33.51 34.67
CA ARG A 443 5.95 32.04 34.64
C ARG A 443 4.98 31.49 33.57
N LEU A 444 3.77 32.00 33.49
CA LEU A 444 2.78 31.65 32.47
C LEU A 444 3.32 31.95 31.06
N ALA A 445 3.97 33.10 30.87
CA ALA A 445 4.59 33.45 29.58
C ALA A 445 5.69 32.44 29.20
N ALA A 446 6.53 32.00 30.15
CA ALA A 446 7.52 30.95 29.90
C ALA A 446 6.88 29.62 29.48
N VAL A 447 5.81 29.18 30.17
CA VAL A 447 5.09 27.96 29.83
C VAL A 447 4.55 28.01 28.42
N LEU A 448 3.85 29.08 28.05
CA LEU A 448 3.26 29.21 26.70
C LEU A 448 4.33 29.31 25.62
N TYR A 449 5.44 30.02 25.87
CA TYR A 449 6.55 30.08 24.93
C TYR A 449 7.19 28.70 24.69
N ASN A 450 7.38 27.89 25.73
CA ASN A 450 7.91 26.53 25.61
C ASN A 450 6.98 25.64 24.77
N LEU A 451 5.67 25.80 24.92
CA LEU A 451 4.68 25.07 24.10
C LEU A 451 4.75 25.52 22.64
N LEU A 452 4.79 26.83 22.36
CA LEU A 452 4.87 27.37 20.99
C LEU A 452 6.15 26.90 20.29
N GLU A 453 7.31 26.92 20.97
CA GLU A 453 8.57 26.40 20.42
C GLU A 453 8.51 24.90 20.14
N SER A 454 7.91 24.11 21.03
CA SER A 454 7.71 22.68 20.80
C SER A 454 6.80 22.41 19.61
N ILE A 455 5.71 23.17 19.45
CA ILE A 455 4.82 23.12 18.30
C ILE A 455 5.57 23.50 17.01
N ARG A 456 6.39 24.55 17.03
CA ARG A 456 7.20 24.99 15.89
C ARG A 456 8.11 23.87 15.39
N ILE A 457 8.87 23.23 16.29
CA ILE A 457 9.78 22.14 15.92
C ILE A 457 9.01 20.93 15.40
N CYS A 458 7.98 20.50 16.12
CA CYS A 458 7.16 19.34 15.69
C CYS A 458 6.48 19.60 14.34
N SER A 459 5.89 20.77 14.13
CA SER A 459 5.21 21.13 12.88
C SER A 459 6.18 21.27 11.70
N GLY A 460 7.40 21.76 11.94
CA GLY A 460 8.46 21.78 10.93
C GLY A 460 8.82 20.36 10.46
N LEU A 461 8.99 19.41 11.39
CA LEU A 461 9.26 18.00 11.07
C LEU A 461 8.04 17.26 10.49
N LEU A 462 6.82 17.69 10.80
CA LEU A 462 5.58 17.14 10.23
C LEU A 462 5.25 17.69 8.84
N PHE A 463 5.87 18.79 8.41
CA PHE A 463 5.59 19.42 7.12
C PHE A 463 5.71 18.46 5.91
N PRO A 464 6.71 17.58 5.80
CA PRO A 464 6.78 16.61 4.70
C PRO A 464 5.58 15.66 4.63
N PHE A 465 4.99 15.35 5.79
CA PHE A 465 3.83 14.47 5.91
C PHE A 465 2.51 15.21 5.63
N MET A 466 2.39 16.45 6.12
CA MET A 466 1.16 17.26 6.09
C MET A 466 1.42 18.67 5.52
N PRO A 467 1.80 18.77 4.23
CA PRO A 467 2.29 20.04 3.65
C PRO A 467 1.25 21.16 3.54
N LYS A 468 -0.05 20.84 3.59
CA LYS A 468 -1.13 21.83 3.53
C LYS A 468 -1.55 22.34 4.92
N THR A 469 -1.38 21.50 5.96
CA THR A 469 -1.83 21.80 7.32
C THR A 469 -0.75 22.52 8.13
N MET A 470 0.52 22.12 7.99
CA MET A 470 1.58 22.70 8.82
C MET A 470 1.79 24.21 8.60
N PRO A 471 1.68 24.78 7.38
CA PRO A 471 1.69 26.25 7.21
C PRO A 471 0.59 26.97 8.00
N LYS A 472 -0.59 26.38 8.15
CA LYS A 472 -1.68 26.93 8.97
C LYS A 472 -1.32 26.89 10.47
N VAL A 473 -0.61 25.86 10.92
CA VAL A 473 -0.07 25.79 12.28
C VAL A 473 0.93 26.91 12.51
N TRP A 474 1.85 27.15 11.55
CA TRP A 474 2.87 28.19 11.65
C TRP A 474 2.22 29.57 11.75
N GLU A 475 1.25 29.87 10.91
CA GLU A 475 0.47 31.11 11.01
C GLU A 475 -0.16 31.28 12.40
N GLN A 476 -0.80 30.23 12.94
CA GLN A 476 -1.45 30.29 14.25
C GLN A 476 -0.47 30.56 15.39
N ILE A 477 0.75 30.01 15.34
CA ILE A 477 1.76 30.18 16.39
C ILE A 477 2.67 31.38 16.17
N GLY A 478 2.45 32.17 15.10
CA GLY A 478 3.27 33.34 14.79
C GLY A 478 4.67 33.02 14.26
N ALA A 479 4.83 31.84 13.63
CA ALA A 479 6.06 31.44 12.96
C ALA A 479 5.97 31.68 11.44
N ASP A 480 7.12 31.86 10.81
CA ASP A 480 7.27 31.93 9.36
C ASP A 480 8.13 30.74 8.83
N GLU A 481 8.27 30.67 7.50
CA GLU A 481 9.07 29.62 6.84
C GLU A 481 10.54 29.63 7.26
N SER A 482 11.13 30.79 7.60
CA SER A 482 12.52 30.89 8.03
C SER A 482 12.73 30.29 9.42
N MET A 483 11.73 30.41 10.30
CA MET A 483 11.74 29.89 11.66
C MET A 483 11.48 28.36 11.68
N THR A 484 10.90 27.82 10.62
CA THR A 484 10.60 26.38 10.47
C THR A 484 11.52 25.69 9.46
N ALA A 485 12.51 26.41 8.95
CA ALA A 485 13.55 25.84 8.09
C ALA A 485 14.32 24.72 8.80
N TYR A 486 14.73 23.69 8.06
CA TYR A 486 15.36 22.49 8.62
C TYR A 486 16.50 22.81 9.61
N ASP A 487 17.37 23.76 9.27
CA ASP A 487 18.54 24.13 10.09
C ASP A 487 18.16 24.75 11.45
N THR A 488 16.91 25.19 11.62
CA THR A 488 16.41 25.77 12.88
C THR A 488 15.72 24.75 13.78
N LEU A 489 15.37 23.54 13.26
CA LEU A 489 14.57 22.56 13.98
C LEU A 489 15.33 21.87 15.12
N GLY A 490 16.66 21.92 15.12
CA GLY A 490 17.51 21.46 16.23
C GLY A 490 17.78 22.53 17.30
N THR A 491 17.20 23.73 17.16
CA THR A 491 17.41 24.86 18.07
C THR A 491 16.11 25.25 18.75
N PHE A 492 16.13 25.33 20.07
CA PHE A 492 15.01 25.82 20.88
C PHE A 492 15.16 27.32 21.14
N GLY A 493 14.08 28.11 21.03
CA GLY A 493 14.10 29.56 21.27
C GLY A 493 14.31 30.39 20.00
N VAL A 494 13.88 29.91 18.87
CA VAL A 494 13.92 30.61 17.56
C VAL A 494 12.77 31.59 17.39
N LEU A 495 11.60 31.33 17.95
CA LEU A 495 10.50 32.29 17.96
C LEU A 495 10.91 33.57 18.71
N PRO A 496 10.44 34.75 18.27
CA PRO A 496 10.65 35.98 19.03
C PRO A 496 10.13 35.85 20.46
N GLN A 497 10.84 36.49 21.43
CA GLN A 497 10.39 36.42 22.83
C GLN A 497 8.98 37.03 23.00
N ASN A 498 8.65 38.04 22.20
CA ASN A 498 7.34 38.68 22.13
C ASN A 498 6.48 38.16 20.97
N VAL A 499 6.54 36.84 20.69
CA VAL A 499 5.79 36.22 19.60
C VAL A 499 4.29 36.54 19.72
N THR A 500 3.66 36.83 18.56
CA THR A 500 2.22 37.09 18.45
C THR A 500 1.56 35.87 17.80
N VAL A 501 0.58 35.27 18.48
CA VAL A 501 -0.22 34.16 17.95
C VAL A 501 -1.49 34.68 17.29
N HIS A 502 -2.03 33.88 16.35
CA HIS A 502 -3.24 34.20 15.61
C HIS A 502 -4.26 33.08 15.75
N LYS A 503 -5.50 33.42 16.10
CA LYS A 503 -6.58 32.45 16.07
C LYS A 503 -6.86 32.06 14.63
N GLY A 504 -6.87 30.77 14.35
CA GLY A 504 -7.18 30.21 13.06
C GLY A 504 -8.36 29.23 13.11
N GLU A 505 -8.62 28.60 11.99
CA GLU A 505 -9.60 27.51 11.88
C GLU A 505 -9.15 26.27 12.67
N VAL A 506 -10.10 25.41 13.01
CA VAL A 506 -9.82 24.11 13.60
C VAL A 506 -9.08 23.26 12.58
N LEU A 507 -7.86 22.83 12.92
CA LEU A 507 -6.98 22.07 12.00
C LEU A 507 -7.55 20.69 11.64
N PHE A 508 -8.05 19.99 12.65
CA PHE A 508 -8.66 18.68 12.51
C PHE A 508 -9.96 18.63 13.32
N PRO A 509 -11.12 18.54 12.66
CA PRO A 509 -12.41 18.49 13.36
C PRO A 509 -12.53 17.18 14.14
N ARG A 510 -13.24 17.22 15.26
CA ARG A 510 -13.60 16.01 15.99
C ARG A 510 -14.60 15.19 15.18
N ILE A 511 -14.34 13.90 15.09
CA ILE A 511 -15.15 12.95 14.35
C ILE A 511 -15.99 12.15 15.34
N ASP A 512 -17.29 11.97 15.06
CA ASP A 512 -18.11 10.94 15.68
C ASP A 512 -17.70 9.59 15.07
N MET A 513 -16.85 8.87 15.80
CA MET A 513 -16.18 7.68 15.27
C MET A 513 -17.17 6.58 14.86
N GLU A 514 -18.18 6.31 15.66
CA GLU A 514 -19.16 5.24 15.40
C GLU A 514 -19.93 5.52 14.12
N LYS A 515 -20.50 6.71 14.02
CA LYS A 515 -21.25 7.15 12.84
C LYS A 515 -20.38 7.16 11.58
N GLU A 516 -19.17 7.67 11.67
CA GLU A 516 -18.28 7.81 10.51
C GLU A 516 -17.77 6.46 9.99
N ILE A 517 -17.49 5.51 10.89
CA ILE A 517 -17.12 4.15 10.53
C ILE A 517 -18.27 3.46 9.80
N ASP A 518 -19.52 3.59 10.32
CA ASP A 518 -20.69 3.02 9.67
C ASP A 518 -20.93 3.61 8.26
N GLU A 519 -20.75 4.92 8.11
CA GLU A 519 -20.87 5.59 6.81
C GLU A 519 -19.79 5.10 5.84
N LEU A 520 -18.52 5.01 6.26
CA LEU A 520 -17.43 4.51 5.40
C LEU A 520 -17.65 3.04 5.01
N ASN A 521 -18.11 2.22 5.95
CA ASN A 521 -18.39 0.80 5.67
C ASN A 521 -19.55 0.65 4.67
N SER A 522 -20.51 1.58 4.67
CA SER A 522 -21.62 1.58 3.70
C SER A 522 -21.16 1.95 2.27
N LEU A 523 -20.03 2.65 2.14
CA LEU A 523 -19.44 3.00 0.82
C LEU A 523 -18.64 1.85 0.21
N LEU A 524 -18.23 0.88 1.02
CA LEU A 524 -17.62 -0.33 0.50
C LEU A 524 -18.71 -1.06 -0.31
N THR A 525 -18.45 -1.24 -1.57
CA THR A 525 -19.34 -2.07 -2.39
C THR A 525 -19.31 -3.45 -1.76
N PRO A 526 -20.45 -4.01 -1.29
CA PRO A 526 -20.45 -5.41 -0.91
C PRO A 526 -19.81 -6.18 -2.04
N ALA A 527 -18.86 -7.06 -1.76
CA ALA A 527 -18.39 -7.98 -2.77
C ALA A 527 -19.64 -8.44 -3.51
N LYS A 528 -19.68 -8.27 -4.85
CA LYS A 528 -20.76 -8.84 -5.65
C LYS A 528 -20.77 -10.32 -5.31
N THR A 529 -21.60 -10.69 -4.34
CA THR A 529 -21.77 -12.03 -3.82
C THR A 529 -22.69 -12.83 -4.74
N ILE A 530 -22.94 -12.28 -5.90
CA ILE A 530 -23.55 -13.03 -6.98
C ILE A 530 -22.44 -13.08 -8.02
N ARG A 531 -21.74 -14.21 -8.14
CA ARG A 531 -21.28 -14.66 -9.46
C ARG A 531 -22.49 -14.39 -10.35
N GLU A 532 -22.31 -13.66 -11.46
CA GLU A 532 -23.21 -13.77 -12.59
C GLU A 532 -23.14 -15.26 -12.92
N ASP A 533 -24.07 -16.02 -12.37
CA ASP A 533 -24.11 -17.45 -12.52
C ASP A 533 -24.64 -17.64 -13.92
N GLU A 534 -23.71 -17.78 -14.89
CA GLU A 534 -24.05 -18.18 -16.25
C GLU A 534 -24.93 -19.45 -16.24
N ASP A 535 -24.91 -20.21 -15.14
CA ASP A 535 -25.74 -21.37 -14.91
C ASP A 535 -27.18 -21.04 -14.49
N LEU A 536 -27.46 -19.91 -13.81
CA LEU A 536 -28.83 -19.52 -13.46
C LEU A 536 -29.64 -19.10 -14.70
N ASP A 537 -29.01 -18.40 -15.64
CA ASP A 537 -29.68 -18.03 -16.91
C ASP A 537 -29.90 -19.23 -17.83
N LYS A 538 -29.16 -20.32 -17.63
CA LYS A 538 -29.31 -21.59 -18.36
C LYS A 538 -30.07 -22.66 -17.56
N ALA A 539 -30.37 -22.40 -16.28
CA ALA A 539 -31.09 -23.35 -15.43
C ALA A 539 -32.55 -23.50 -15.87
N ASN A 540 -33.05 -24.70 -15.87
CA ASN A 540 -34.48 -24.94 -16.06
C ASN A 540 -35.26 -24.32 -14.89
N VAL A 541 -36.16 -23.40 -15.18
CA VAL A 541 -37.07 -22.84 -14.18
C VAL A 541 -37.96 -23.96 -13.62
N ILE A 542 -37.97 -24.10 -12.29
CA ILE A 542 -38.81 -25.07 -11.59
C ILE A 542 -40.04 -24.40 -10.98
N THR A 543 -41.13 -25.11 -10.88
CA THR A 543 -42.34 -24.66 -10.18
C THR A 543 -42.21 -24.81 -8.67
N ILE A 544 -43.06 -24.09 -7.90
CA ILE A 544 -43.11 -24.24 -6.44
C ILE A 544 -43.43 -25.67 -6.00
N ASP A 545 -44.21 -26.41 -6.79
CA ASP A 545 -44.53 -27.82 -6.51
C ASP A 545 -43.33 -28.71 -6.69
N GLN A 546 -42.51 -28.49 -7.72
CA GLN A 546 -41.24 -29.20 -7.93
C GLN A 546 -40.25 -28.89 -6.80
N PHE A 547 -40.14 -27.61 -6.36
CA PHE A 547 -39.32 -27.30 -5.21
C PHE A 547 -39.83 -27.92 -3.91
N ALA A 548 -41.16 -28.02 -3.74
CA ALA A 548 -41.78 -28.67 -2.58
C ALA A 548 -41.51 -30.17 -2.47
N GLU A 549 -41.03 -30.81 -3.55
CA GLU A 549 -40.56 -32.20 -3.51
C GLU A 549 -39.28 -32.35 -2.69
N VAL A 550 -38.40 -31.29 -2.64
CA VAL A 550 -37.20 -31.27 -1.82
C VAL A 550 -37.60 -30.98 -0.35
N LYS A 551 -37.27 -31.93 0.56
CA LYS A 551 -37.61 -31.76 1.98
C LYS A 551 -36.42 -31.18 2.77
N LEU A 552 -36.41 -29.90 2.99
CA LEU A 552 -35.45 -29.24 3.84
C LEU A 552 -35.89 -29.35 5.31
N ARG A 553 -34.92 -29.67 6.21
CA ARG A 553 -35.16 -29.87 7.64
C ARG A 553 -34.06 -29.23 8.47
N SER A 554 -34.40 -28.82 9.71
CA SER A 554 -33.43 -28.49 10.73
C SER A 554 -32.89 -29.74 11.42
N GLY A 555 -31.65 -29.72 11.87
CA GLY A 555 -31.04 -30.77 12.69
C GLY A 555 -29.86 -30.26 13.48
N GLU A 556 -29.48 -30.98 14.54
CA GLU A 556 -28.32 -30.66 15.35
C GLU A 556 -27.21 -31.66 15.12
N ILE A 557 -26.00 -31.18 14.91
CA ILE A 557 -24.83 -32.04 14.79
C ILE A 557 -24.42 -32.48 16.20
N THR A 558 -24.67 -33.78 16.50
CA THR A 558 -24.36 -34.35 17.83
C THR A 558 -22.98 -34.98 17.89
N ALA A 559 -22.41 -35.37 16.73
CA ALA A 559 -21.05 -35.86 16.62
C ALA A 559 -20.46 -35.52 15.23
N CYS A 560 -19.15 -35.34 15.17
CA CYS A 560 -18.43 -35.11 13.93
C CYS A 560 -17.06 -35.78 14.00
N GLU A 561 -16.63 -36.46 12.93
CA GLU A 561 -15.31 -37.08 12.87
C GLU A 561 -14.71 -37.03 11.45
N LYS A 562 -13.37 -37.04 11.38
CA LYS A 562 -12.62 -37.07 10.10
C LYS A 562 -12.61 -38.51 9.56
N ILE A 563 -12.84 -38.65 8.27
CA ILE A 563 -12.78 -39.97 7.59
C ILE A 563 -11.32 -40.28 7.24
N LYS A 564 -10.75 -41.34 7.83
CA LYS A 564 -9.32 -41.70 7.71
C LYS A 564 -8.80 -41.84 6.28
N LYS A 565 -9.66 -42.16 5.31
CA LYS A 565 -9.32 -42.35 3.89
C LYS A 565 -9.66 -41.15 2.99
N ALA A 566 -10.19 -40.06 3.54
CA ALA A 566 -10.67 -38.94 2.75
C ALA A 566 -10.32 -37.57 3.43
N LYS A 567 -9.30 -36.90 2.90
CA LYS A 567 -8.79 -35.65 3.48
C LYS A 567 -9.81 -34.48 3.48
N LYS A 568 -10.82 -34.53 2.61
CA LYS A 568 -11.79 -33.45 2.41
C LYS A 568 -13.17 -33.72 3.06
N LEU A 569 -13.38 -34.89 3.64
CA LEU A 569 -14.70 -35.31 4.12
C LEU A 569 -14.76 -35.37 5.64
N LEU A 570 -15.86 -34.85 6.19
CA LEU A 570 -16.30 -35.05 7.57
C LEU A 570 -17.53 -35.95 7.60
N LYS A 571 -17.59 -36.83 8.59
CA LYS A 571 -18.75 -37.65 8.91
C LYS A 571 -19.49 -37.01 10.07
N LEU A 572 -20.72 -36.61 9.85
CA LEU A 572 -21.59 -35.92 10.79
C LEU A 572 -22.67 -36.90 11.27
N THR A 573 -22.91 -36.96 12.58
CA THR A 573 -24.13 -37.51 13.16
C THR A 573 -25.08 -36.39 13.46
N VAL A 574 -26.24 -36.41 12.86
CA VAL A 574 -27.25 -35.35 12.96
C VAL A 574 -28.48 -35.88 13.67
N ASP A 575 -28.86 -35.26 14.79
CA ASP A 575 -30.18 -35.44 15.38
C ASP A 575 -31.21 -34.66 14.53
N ASP A 576 -32.07 -35.39 13.87
CA ASP A 576 -33.11 -34.87 12.98
C ASP A 576 -34.52 -34.88 13.64
N GLY A 577 -34.58 -35.01 14.95
CA GLY A 577 -35.82 -35.09 15.71
C GLY A 577 -36.59 -36.41 15.56
N ARG A 578 -35.90 -37.47 15.01
CA ARG A 578 -36.44 -38.84 14.81
C ARG A 578 -35.39 -39.88 15.26
N ASN A 579 -34.88 -40.66 14.31
CA ASN A 579 -33.91 -41.72 14.59
C ASN A 579 -32.45 -41.26 14.48
N GLY A 580 -32.24 -39.99 14.15
CA GLY A 580 -30.91 -39.48 13.76
C GLY A 580 -30.48 -40.02 12.40
N ARG A 581 -29.47 -39.37 11.80
CA ARG A 581 -28.88 -39.79 10.53
C ARG A 581 -27.40 -39.50 10.42
N GLN A 582 -26.72 -40.22 9.57
CA GLN A 582 -25.34 -39.95 9.20
C GLN A 582 -25.32 -39.15 7.91
N ILE A 583 -24.55 -38.04 7.90
CA ILE A 583 -24.31 -37.22 6.69
C ILE A 583 -22.82 -37.08 6.48
N VAL A 584 -22.36 -37.32 5.26
CA VAL A 584 -20.96 -37.10 4.86
C VAL A 584 -20.87 -35.85 4.01
N SER A 585 -20.00 -34.89 4.38
CA SER A 585 -19.87 -33.60 3.71
C SER A 585 -18.42 -33.25 3.41
N GLY A 586 -18.18 -32.57 2.28
CA GLY A 586 -16.89 -32.17 1.76
C GLY A 586 -16.29 -30.91 2.39
N ILE A 587 -16.51 -30.68 3.68
CA ILE A 587 -16.18 -29.42 4.37
C ILE A 587 -14.95 -29.49 5.28
N ALA A 588 -14.18 -30.58 5.27
CA ALA A 588 -13.03 -30.78 6.16
C ALA A 588 -11.86 -29.81 5.94
N ASN A 589 -11.86 -29.10 4.82
CA ASN A 589 -10.85 -28.04 4.58
C ASN A 589 -11.14 -26.76 5.35
N TRP A 590 -12.39 -26.53 5.73
CA TRP A 590 -12.85 -25.26 6.33
C TRP A 590 -13.34 -25.39 7.76
N TYR A 591 -13.68 -26.62 8.20
CA TYR A 591 -14.21 -26.89 9.54
C TYR A 591 -13.46 -28.02 10.23
N GLN A 592 -13.17 -27.84 11.51
CA GLN A 592 -12.75 -28.92 12.37
C GLN A 592 -14.00 -29.54 13.03
N PRO A 593 -13.96 -30.83 13.44
CA PRO A 593 -15.10 -31.49 14.08
C PRO A 593 -15.67 -30.69 15.26
N GLU A 594 -14.84 -30.06 16.05
CA GLU A 594 -15.18 -29.30 17.24
C GLU A 594 -15.99 -28.03 16.92
N ASP A 595 -15.83 -27.46 15.73
CA ASP A 595 -16.51 -26.24 15.28
C ASP A 595 -18.01 -26.50 14.94
N LEU A 596 -18.35 -27.78 14.69
CA LEU A 596 -19.63 -28.18 14.17
C LEU A 596 -20.55 -28.83 15.22
N ILE A 597 -19.96 -29.50 16.23
CA ILE A 597 -20.74 -30.19 17.26
C ILE A 597 -21.57 -29.18 18.06
N GLY A 598 -22.87 -29.49 18.25
CA GLY A 598 -23.84 -28.64 18.93
C GLY A 598 -24.45 -27.55 18.03
N ARG A 599 -24.04 -27.46 16.76
CA ARG A 599 -24.61 -26.46 15.84
C ARG A 599 -25.86 -26.97 15.15
N LYS A 600 -26.84 -26.05 15.03
CA LYS A 600 -28.09 -26.29 14.28
C LYS A 600 -27.85 -25.96 12.80
N ILE A 601 -28.20 -26.91 11.93
CA ILE A 601 -27.98 -26.85 10.47
C ILE A 601 -29.28 -27.02 9.70
N VAL A 602 -29.23 -26.65 8.42
CA VAL A 602 -30.24 -26.99 7.42
C VAL A 602 -29.70 -28.13 6.54
N PHE A 603 -30.50 -29.14 6.30
CA PHE A 603 -30.12 -30.26 5.43
C PHE A 603 -31.27 -30.74 4.56
N VAL A 604 -30.95 -31.38 3.42
CA VAL A 604 -31.90 -32.08 2.55
C VAL A 604 -32.14 -33.47 3.12
N ALA A 605 -33.38 -33.71 3.52
CA ALA A 605 -33.76 -34.91 4.29
C ALA A 605 -34.22 -36.11 3.45
N ASN A 606 -34.58 -35.88 2.19
CA ASN A 606 -35.14 -36.91 1.30
C ASN A 606 -34.25 -37.29 0.12
N LEU A 607 -32.94 -37.05 0.25
CA LEU A 607 -31.98 -37.60 -0.72
C LEU A 607 -31.83 -39.11 -0.57
N ALA A 608 -31.69 -39.81 -1.69
CA ALA A 608 -31.36 -41.24 -1.67
C ALA A 608 -30.00 -41.42 -0.98
N PRO A 609 -29.86 -42.40 -0.07
CA PRO A 609 -28.60 -42.69 0.59
C PRO A 609 -27.48 -43.01 -0.40
N ALA A 610 -26.31 -42.41 -0.20
CA ALA A 610 -25.14 -42.59 -1.04
C ALA A 610 -23.90 -42.98 -0.22
N LYS A 611 -23.03 -43.84 -0.79
CA LYS A 611 -21.75 -44.20 -0.16
C LYS A 611 -20.64 -43.25 -0.63
N LEU A 612 -20.03 -42.54 0.30
CA LEU A 612 -18.89 -41.62 0.06
C LEU A 612 -17.67 -42.14 0.83
N CYS A 613 -16.63 -42.57 0.12
CA CYS A 613 -15.40 -43.16 0.70
C CYS A 613 -15.65 -44.28 1.72
N GLY A 614 -16.71 -45.06 1.50
CA GLY A 614 -17.08 -46.22 2.34
C GLY A 614 -18.08 -45.94 3.45
N GLU A 615 -18.35 -44.65 3.74
CA GLU A 615 -19.35 -44.20 4.71
C GLU A 615 -20.70 -43.92 4.02
N LEU A 616 -21.81 -44.24 4.68
CA LEU A 616 -23.13 -43.96 4.16
C LEU A 616 -23.54 -42.51 4.49
N SER A 617 -24.00 -41.76 3.49
CA SER A 617 -24.60 -40.42 3.67
C SER A 617 -26.11 -40.52 3.41
N GLU A 618 -26.91 -40.12 4.38
CA GLU A 618 -28.39 -40.18 4.35
C GLU A 618 -29.03 -38.79 4.23
N GLY A 619 -28.31 -37.86 3.60
CA GLY A 619 -28.73 -36.49 3.38
C GLY A 619 -27.57 -35.62 2.92
N MET A 620 -27.85 -34.34 2.75
CA MET A 620 -26.85 -33.32 2.38
C MET A 620 -27.07 -32.07 3.23
N ILE A 621 -26.03 -31.59 3.91
CA ILE A 621 -26.09 -30.28 4.57
C ILE A 621 -26.04 -29.16 3.54
N LEU A 622 -26.68 -28.03 3.80
CA LEU A 622 -26.59 -26.87 2.94
C LEU A 622 -25.41 -26.01 3.35
N ALA A 623 -24.64 -25.60 2.36
CA ALA A 623 -23.54 -24.69 2.50
C ALA A 623 -23.49 -23.78 1.27
N CYS A 624 -22.93 -22.59 1.42
CA CYS A 624 -22.71 -21.66 0.32
C CYS A 624 -21.21 -21.47 0.05
N ASP A 625 -20.86 -21.24 -1.21
CA ASP A 625 -19.55 -20.80 -1.60
C ASP A 625 -19.39 -19.31 -1.21
N ALA A 626 -18.45 -19.03 -0.33
CA ALA A 626 -18.21 -17.68 0.19
C ALA A 626 -17.06 -16.94 -0.56
N GLY A 627 -16.71 -17.39 -1.76
CA GLY A 627 -15.62 -16.85 -2.59
C GLY A 627 -14.43 -17.81 -2.69
N ASP A 628 -13.31 -17.35 -3.23
CA ASP A 628 -12.15 -18.15 -3.62
C ASP A 628 -11.77 -19.25 -2.62
N ASN A 629 -12.30 -20.44 -2.84
CA ASN A 629 -12.04 -21.64 -2.04
C ASN A 629 -12.55 -21.60 -0.58
N ASP A 630 -13.56 -20.77 -0.24
CA ASP A 630 -14.19 -20.77 1.08
C ASP A 630 -15.63 -21.31 1.01
N VAL A 631 -16.01 -22.16 1.96
CA VAL A 631 -17.36 -22.76 2.05
C VAL A 631 -17.93 -22.51 3.43
N ARG A 632 -19.14 -21.97 3.50
CA ARG A 632 -19.85 -21.66 4.74
C ARG A 632 -21.09 -22.53 4.89
N VAL A 633 -21.14 -23.32 5.97
CA VAL A 633 -22.32 -24.10 6.33
C VAL A 633 -23.44 -23.15 6.79
N LEU A 634 -24.67 -23.39 6.32
CA LEU A 634 -25.84 -22.62 6.75
C LEU A 634 -26.27 -23.08 8.15
N PHE A 635 -25.96 -22.24 9.14
CA PHE A 635 -26.39 -22.43 10.53
C PHE A 635 -27.67 -21.64 10.82
N LEU A 636 -28.50 -22.18 11.70
CA LEU A 636 -29.64 -21.44 12.24
C LEU A 636 -29.17 -20.58 13.42
N ASP A 637 -29.56 -19.31 13.42
CA ASP A 637 -29.19 -18.31 14.43
C ASP A 637 -29.99 -18.42 15.73
N LYS A 638 -31.14 -19.09 15.67
CA LYS A 638 -32.04 -19.30 16.79
C LYS A 638 -32.28 -20.78 17.02
N ASP A 639 -32.59 -21.11 18.26
CA ASP A 639 -32.96 -22.49 18.60
C ASP A 639 -34.36 -22.83 18.03
N VAL A 640 -34.37 -23.92 17.26
CA VAL A 640 -35.57 -24.50 16.67
C VAL A 640 -35.56 -26.00 16.92
N PRO A 641 -36.75 -26.64 17.10
CA PRO A 641 -36.82 -28.10 17.28
C PRO A 641 -36.18 -28.86 16.10
N ASN A 642 -35.43 -29.91 16.38
CA ASN A 642 -34.88 -30.76 15.36
C ASN A 642 -35.98 -31.37 14.52
N GLY A 643 -35.78 -31.49 13.19
CA GLY A 643 -36.75 -31.99 12.23
C GLY A 643 -37.76 -30.93 11.76
N SER A 644 -37.69 -29.68 12.21
CA SER A 644 -38.55 -28.59 11.74
C SER A 644 -38.47 -28.42 10.22
N THR A 645 -39.61 -28.15 9.59
CA THR A 645 -39.66 -27.89 8.14
C THR A 645 -39.04 -26.51 7.83
N ILE A 646 -38.13 -26.46 6.89
CA ILE A 646 -37.64 -25.23 6.26
C ILE A 646 -38.50 -24.97 5.02
N ARG A 647 -38.94 -23.71 4.89
CA ARG A 647 -39.86 -23.28 3.81
C ARG A 647 -39.26 -22.14 3.02
#